data_7f3ead398e6a49f867500f33e447d2c6
#
_entry.id   7f3ead398e6a49f867500f33e447d2c6
#
_cell.length_a   1.000
_cell.length_b   1.000
_cell.length_c   1.000
_cell.angle_alpha   90.00
_cell.angle_beta   90.00
_cell.angle_gamma   90.00
#
_symmetry.space_group_name_H-M   'P 1'
#
loop_
_entity.id
_entity.type
_entity.pdbx_description
1 polymer ?
#
loop_
_entity_poly.entity_id
_entity_poly.type
_entity_poly.pdbx_seq_one_letter_code
_entity_poly.pdbx_strand_id
1 'polypeptide(L)'
;MARPRTLGILARHPYGFFFNTLLFGAQSVARREHANLLVLQATPEEAAASGIARHQVDAWIVTSHAGDATHLLPQGKPVVSVGVKLAGLPCSAVVPDNRGGTAAAMRHLFEHGHERIGFVGWMALGDIQERYEGYQAALAERGIAFDAARVVFAHEASADAGRRAVRQLIDAGMPCSAIVVGSDMNALGVIEGLREAGYRIPGDVAVVGFDDIPLAQSTNPPLTTVRQSFDLLGARAAELLLADLERGAPYEPRVVATPVTLVARQSCGCAAMPSLGLPALADEQFREPGWQPRLARAIAATLAHPVAIDPGLDAAQAWPEIAMLVGALEQALAGRAELEPADIQALWRSDIALRANIEAQQAVVHLVERAAAARSGLPGGALATPAHALVDQLHLELMRSYRAYQEDRIRYLERIVQSTHRISLLLLDESNPEAQQLRWLAPTAIDWGCVGLWNGTPQHPGATLTIDQSYSREPAGRAPLGQRYASGDFPPLRQLQQQSPGDNTSTSLVLPLRTANRDWGFLVLAGTLVPLELRLSENATDSLVMWATHLSTMLERRELLASLRQSYENERVLVSTVRELGAPAIPLLDGVLLIPLVGAIDTARAQQVISVVLEGVSQHHADTVLLDLTAVPIVDTQVANTLIQAAQAATLLGSRVVLVGIRPEIAQSIVSLGIDLRQIFTRPTLAVALKSLIELRAADARR
;
A
#
# COMPACT_ATOMS: atom_id res chain seq x y z
N MET A 1 -19.57 -8.04 29.80
CA MET A 1 -18.38 -8.74 29.30
C MET A 1 -17.23 -7.75 29.17
N ALA A 2 -16.01 -8.11 29.58
CA ALA A 2 -14.85 -7.27 29.38
C ALA A 2 -14.62 -7.03 27.87
N ARG A 3 -14.11 -5.86 27.50
CA ARG A 3 -13.77 -5.54 26.12
C ARG A 3 -12.72 -6.53 25.60
N PRO A 4 -12.88 -7.12 24.39
CA PRO A 4 -11.81 -7.90 23.77
C PRO A 4 -10.53 -7.08 23.68
N ARG A 5 -9.39 -7.69 23.96
CA ARG A 5 -8.08 -7.05 23.82
C ARG A 5 -7.83 -6.76 22.35
N THR A 6 -7.14 -5.67 22.06
CA THR A 6 -6.79 -5.28 20.70
C THR A 6 -5.28 -5.15 20.58
N LEU A 7 -4.66 -5.98 19.75
CA LEU A 7 -3.25 -5.88 19.39
C LEU A 7 -3.11 -5.00 18.15
N GLY A 8 -2.27 -3.97 18.23
CA GLY A 8 -1.89 -3.13 17.09
C GLY A 8 -0.66 -3.68 16.39
N ILE A 9 -0.63 -3.66 15.06
CA ILE A 9 0.56 -3.93 14.26
C ILE A 9 0.92 -2.65 13.51
N LEU A 10 2.10 -2.10 13.77
CA LEU A 10 2.66 -0.99 13.01
C LEU A 10 3.55 -1.52 11.91
N ALA A 11 3.21 -1.15 10.68
CA ALA A 11 3.99 -1.51 9.50
C ALA A 11 4.02 -0.34 8.52
N ARG A 12 5.22 0.12 8.14
CA ARG A 12 5.38 1.11 7.08
C ARG A 12 4.89 0.57 5.73
N HIS A 13 5.14 -0.72 5.49
CA HIS A 13 4.78 -1.44 4.28
C HIS A 13 3.97 -2.69 4.63
N PRO A 14 2.63 -2.55 4.87
CA PRO A 14 1.78 -3.68 5.25
C PRO A 14 1.38 -4.54 4.04
N TYR A 15 2.37 -4.95 3.25
CA TYR A 15 2.21 -5.76 2.04
C TYR A 15 3.43 -6.65 1.79
N GLY A 16 3.31 -7.54 0.82
CA GLY A 16 4.34 -8.50 0.44
C GLY A 16 4.38 -9.74 1.34
N PHE A 17 5.17 -10.74 0.90
CA PHE A 17 5.23 -12.07 1.52
C PHE A 17 5.56 -12.03 3.03
N PHE A 18 6.58 -11.27 3.42
CA PHE A 18 6.98 -11.12 4.83
C PHE A 18 5.81 -10.68 5.70
N PHE A 19 5.18 -9.56 5.33
CA PHE A 19 4.13 -8.98 6.17
C PHE A 19 2.88 -9.85 6.22
N ASN A 20 2.43 -10.38 5.08
CA ASN A 20 1.23 -11.21 5.01
C ASN A 20 1.39 -12.51 5.83
N THR A 21 2.57 -13.12 5.79
CA THR A 21 2.86 -14.33 6.56
C THR A 21 2.94 -14.02 8.07
N LEU A 22 3.58 -12.91 8.46
CA LEU A 22 3.63 -12.45 9.84
C LEU A 22 2.21 -12.15 10.38
N LEU A 23 1.42 -11.41 9.61
CA LEU A 23 0.04 -11.08 9.96
C LEU A 23 -0.79 -12.35 10.17
N PHE A 24 -0.63 -13.34 9.29
CA PHE A 24 -1.30 -14.63 9.43
C PHE A 24 -0.99 -15.30 10.78
N GLY A 25 0.29 -15.36 11.16
CA GLY A 25 0.71 -15.92 12.45
C GLY A 25 0.10 -15.19 13.64
N ALA A 26 0.16 -13.86 13.65
CA ALA A 26 -0.45 -13.03 14.68
C ALA A 26 -1.98 -13.21 14.73
N GLN A 27 -2.64 -13.32 13.57
CA GLN A 27 -4.08 -13.53 13.45
C GLN A 27 -4.53 -14.90 13.99
N SER A 28 -3.71 -15.96 13.79
CA SER A 28 -4.02 -17.29 14.31
C SER A 28 -4.06 -17.30 15.83
N VAL A 29 -3.14 -16.59 16.48
CA VAL A 29 -3.10 -16.44 17.96
C VAL A 29 -4.24 -15.54 18.43
N ALA A 30 -4.45 -14.40 17.79
CA ALA A 30 -5.51 -13.47 18.16
C ALA A 30 -6.88 -14.14 18.13
N ARG A 31 -7.18 -14.96 17.12
CA ARG A 31 -8.44 -15.76 17.04
C ARG A 31 -8.54 -16.76 18.18
N ARG A 32 -7.48 -17.54 18.47
CA ARG A 32 -7.47 -18.51 19.55
C ARG A 32 -7.72 -17.87 20.92
N GLU A 33 -7.17 -16.69 21.15
CA GLU A 33 -7.25 -15.95 22.41
C GLU A 33 -8.36 -14.87 22.41
N HIS A 34 -9.27 -14.90 21.43
CA HIS A 34 -10.39 -13.97 21.31
C HIS A 34 -9.98 -12.48 21.37
N ALA A 35 -8.84 -12.14 20.76
CA ALA A 35 -8.32 -10.79 20.64
C ALA A 35 -8.52 -10.23 19.21
N ASN A 36 -8.61 -8.90 19.09
CA ASN A 36 -8.67 -8.21 17.82
C ASN A 36 -7.27 -7.85 17.33
N LEU A 37 -7.14 -7.73 16.00
CA LEU A 37 -5.97 -7.17 15.38
C LEU A 37 -6.32 -5.87 14.66
N LEU A 38 -5.48 -4.85 14.83
CA LEU A 38 -5.53 -3.60 14.09
C LEU A 38 -4.17 -3.38 13.43
N VAL A 39 -4.13 -3.46 12.11
CA VAL A 39 -2.94 -3.12 11.33
C VAL A 39 -3.02 -1.64 10.95
N LEU A 40 -2.01 -0.88 11.33
CA LEU A 40 -1.88 0.53 10.98
C LEU A 40 -0.67 0.72 10.05
N GLN A 41 -0.92 1.21 8.84
CA GLN A 41 0.15 1.63 7.94
C GLN A 41 0.71 2.97 8.40
N ALA A 42 1.74 2.91 9.21
CA ALA A 42 2.43 4.08 9.74
C ALA A 42 3.81 3.71 10.29
N THR A 43 4.70 4.69 10.42
CA THR A 43 5.84 4.59 11.32
C THR A 43 5.40 4.84 12.77
N PRO A 44 6.21 4.47 13.78
CA PRO A 44 5.92 4.82 15.17
C PRO A 44 5.73 6.32 15.41
N GLU A 45 6.55 7.17 14.77
CA GLU A 45 6.44 8.62 14.85
C GLU A 45 5.10 9.12 14.27
N GLU A 46 4.71 8.62 13.10
CA GLU A 46 3.44 8.98 12.45
C GLU A 46 2.23 8.54 13.30
N ALA A 47 2.29 7.33 13.87
CA ALA A 47 1.25 6.80 14.74
C ALA A 47 1.12 7.64 16.02
N ALA A 48 2.24 8.04 16.61
CA ALA A 48 2.26 8.91 17.79
C ALA A 48 1.76 10.33 17.48
N ALA A 49 2.19 10.91 16.35
CA ALA A 49 1.79 12.25 15.93
C ALA A 49 0.31 12.34 15.58
N SER A 50 -0.23 11.37 14.85
CA SER A 50 -1.65 11.31 14.49
C SER A 50 -2.55 10.90 15.67
N GLY A 51 -2.01 10.14 16.61
CA GLY A 51 -2.74 9.56 17.73
C GLY A 51 -3.80 8.53 17.33
N ILE A 52 -3.80 8.04 16.09
CA ILE A 52 -4.79 7.11 15.57
C ILE A 52 -4.81 5.81 16.39
N ALA A 53 -6.02 5.37 16.71
CA ALA A 53 -6.32 4.17 17.48
C ALA A 53 -5.68 4.12 18.90
N ARG A 54 -5.14 5.24 19.39
CA ARG A 54 -4.43 5.30 20.66
C ARG A 54 -5.20 4.73 21.83
N HIS A 55 -6.51 4.96 21.90
CA HIS A 55 -7.36 4.46 22.99
C HIS A 55 -7.90 3.07 22.74
N GLN A 56 -7.71 2.52 21.56
CA GLN A 56 -8.30 1.24 21.14
C GLN A 56 -7.31 0.08 21.20
N VAL A 57 -6.05 0.34 20.89
CA VAL A 57 -4.97 -0.66 20.92
C VAL A 57 -4.45 -0.81 22.35
N ASP A 58 -4.30 -2.05 22.83
CA ASP A 58 -3.82 -2.36 24.17
C ASP A 58 -2.30 -2.64 24.19
N ALA A 59 -1.75 -3.15 23.07
CA ALA A 59 -0.32 -3.46 22.91
C ALA A 59 0.10 -3.37 21.44
N TRP A 60 1.40 -3.16 21.16
CA TRP A 60 1.90 -2.94 19.81
C TRP A 60 2.95 -3.96 19.37
N ILE A 61 2.75 -4.51 18.18
CA ILE A 61 3.78 -5.20 17.39
C ILE A 61 4.37 -4.18 16.40
N VAL A 62 5.69 -4.05 16.37
CA VAL A 62 6.41 -3.13 15.47
C VAL A 62 7.27 -3.97 14.54
N THR A 63 7.08 -3.84 13.23
CA THR A 63 7.88 -4.55 12.24
C THR A 63 9.23 -3.88 12.00
N SER A 64 10.23 -4.62 11.54
CA SER A 64 11.62 -4.19 11.34
C SER A 64 11.82 -2.92 10.51
N HIS A 65 10.83 -2.56 9.71
CA HIS A 65 10.88 -1.37 8.84
C HIS A 65 10.09 -0.18 9.40
N ALA A 66 9.62 -0.25 10.63
CA ALA A 66 8.72 0.77 11.19
C ALA A 66 9.45 2.02 11.74
N GLY A 67 10.79 2.04 11.80
CA GLY A 67 11.56 3.17 12.33
C GLY A 67 11.74 3.13 13.85
N ASP A 68 11.93 4.31 14.47
CA ASP A 68 12.15 4.45 15.92
C ASP A 68 10.83 4.28 16.71
N ALA A 69 10.76 3.26 17.56
CA ALA A 69 9.59 2.96 18.39
C ALA A 69 9.56 3.72 19.73
N THR A 70 10.54 4.61 20.03
CA THR A 70 10.59 5.36 21.29
C THR A 70 9.31 6.14 21.56
N HIS A 71 8.65 6.62 20.52
CA HIS A 71 7.41 7.38 20.62
C HIS A 71 6.21 6.58 21.15
N LEU A 72 6.26 5.23 21.11
CA LEU A 72 5.21 4.37 21.64
C LEU A 72 5.34 4.08 23.13
N LEU A 73 6.55 4.10 23.66
CA LEU A 73 6.86 3.72 25.05
C LEU A 73 6.22 4.64 26.10
N PRO A 74 6.13 5.97 25.91
CA PRO A 74 5.49 6.85 26.89
C PRO A 74 4.00 6.57 27.13
N GLN A 75 3.36 5.76 26.26
CA GLN A 75 1.96 5.42 26.42
C GLN A 75 1.70 4.33 27.49
N GLY A 76 2.75 3.76 28.09
CA GLY A 76 2.64 2.70 29.12
C GLY A 76 2.08 1.38 28.61
N LYS A 77 2.12 1.15 27.30
CA LYS A 77 1.64 -0.08 26.66
C LYS A 77 2.81 -1.00 26.31
N PRO A 78 2.63 -2.33 26.38
CA PRO A 78 3.68 -3.25 25.96
C PRO A 78 3.92 -3.14 24.45
N VAL A 79 5.19 -3.21 24.09
CA VAL A 79 5.66 -3.16 22.70
C VAL A 79 6.58 -4.35 22.44
N VAL A 80 6.37 -5.01 21.30
CA VAL A 80 7.25 -6.08 20.80
C VAL A 80 7.74 -5.71 19.42
N SER A 81 9.05 -5.69 19.22
CA SER A 81 9.65 -5.59 17.88
C SER A 81 9.76 -6.98 17.25
N VAL A 82 9.59 -7.05 15.93
CA VAL A 82 9.70 -8.29 15.17
C VAL A 82 10.77 -8.15 14.09
N GLY A 83 11.62 -9.18 14.01
CA GLY A 83 12.73 -9.27 13.05
C GLY A 83 14.01 -8.62 13.52
N VAL A 84 13.95 -7.54 14.31
CA VAL A 84 15.12 -6.82 14.83
C VAL A 84 14.95 -6.47 16.30
N LYS A 85 16.09 -6.37 17.01
CA LYS A 85 16.15 -5.75 18.32
C LYS A 85 16.30 -4.25 18.17
N LEU A 86 15.41 -3.48 18.75
CA LEU A 86 15.51 -2.03 18.74
C LEU A 86 16.52 -1.59 19.81
N ALA A 87 17.69 -1.17 19.38
CA ALA A 87 18.78 -0.77 20.29
C ALA A 87 18.36 0.41 21.19
N GLY A 88 18.69 0.33 22.48
CA GLY A 88 18.41 1.40 23.45
C GLY A 88 16.97 1.51 23.93
N LEU A 89 16.06 0.62 23.47
CA LEU A 89 14.65 0.63 23.88
C LEU A 89 14.33 -0.53 24.81
N PRO A 90 13.67 -0.28 25.95
CA PRO A 90 13.20 -1.31 26.85
C PRO A 90 11.93 -1.98 26.32
N CYS A 91 11.98 -2.59 25.14
CA CYS A 91 10.89 -3.35 24.54
C CYS A 91 11.30 -4.80 24.30
N SER A 92 10.32 -5.70 24.33
CA SER A 92 10.55 -7.09 23.96
C SER A 92 10.84 -7.23 22.46
N ALA A 93 11.54 -8.28 22.05
CA ALA A 93 11.84 -8.56 20.65
C ALA A 93 11.62 -10.04 20.33
N VAL A 94 11.02 -10.32 19.18
CA VAL A 94 10.97 -11.66 18.59
C VAL A 94 11.79 -11.62 17.30
N VAL A 95 12.88 -12.38 17.28
CA VAL A 95 13.87 -12.35 16.21
C VAL A 95 14.21 -13.76 15.73
N PRO A 96 14.53 -13.98 14.45
CA PRO A 96 15.09 -15.26 14.01
C PRO A 96 16.50 -15.46 14.61
N ASP A 97 16.93 -16.70 14.73
CA ASP A 97 18.34 -17.00 15.07
C ASP A 97 19.25 -16.71 13.88
N ASN A 98 19.48 -15.42 13.63
CA ASN A 98 20.28 -14.94 12.49
C ASN A 98 21.71 -15.50 12.51
N ARG A 99 22.36 -15.53 13.68
CA ARG A 99 23.73 -16.01 13.82
C ARG A 99 23.82 -17.52 13.62
N GLY A 100 22.93 -18.29 14.27
CA GLY A 100 22.86 -19.74 14.12
C GLY A 100 22.54 -20.16 12.69
N GLY A 101 21.61 -19.48 12.02
CA GLY A 101 21.28 -19.71 10.63
C GLY A 101 22.44 -19.46 9.69
N THR A 102 23.14 -18.34 9.86
CA THR A 102 24.33 -18.03 9.05
C THR A 102 25.47 -19.01 9.32
N ALA A 103 25.68 -19.39 10.57
CA ALA A 103 26.66 -20.41 10.93
C ALA A 103 26.34 -21.77 10.28
N ALA A 104 25.04 -22.15 10.18
CA ALA A 104 24.62 -23.37 9.47
C ALA A 104 24.91 -23.28 7.97
N ALA A 105 24.62 -22.13 7.33
CA ALA A 105 24.95 -21.87 5.93
C ALA A 105 26.46 -21.96 5.66
N MET A 106 27.25 -21.32 6.51
CA MET A 106 28.73 -21.34 6.41
C MET A 106 29.28 -22.74 6.59
N ARG A 107 28.83 -23.50 7.60
CA ARG A 107 29.24 -24.88 7.83
C ARG A 107 28.96 -25.76 6.61
N HIS A 108 27.78 -25.60 6.02
CA HIS A 108 27.37 -26.30 4.82
C HIS A 108 28.32 -26.02 3.63
N LEU A 109 28.68 -24.74 3.44
CA LEU A 109 29.66 -24.39 2.40
C LEU A 109 31.07 -24.91 2.70
N PHE A 110 31.50 -24.97 3.95
CA PHE A 110 32.77 -25.60 4.36
C PHE A 110 32.75 -27.11 4.08
N GLU A 111 31.63 -27.82 4.30
CA GLU A 111 31.44 -29.22 3.97
C GLU A 111 31.55 -29.49 2.46
N HIS A 112 31.16 -28.48 1.62
CA HIS A 112 31.39 -28.51 0.17
C HIS A 112 32.81 -28.08 -0.25
N GLY A 113 33.72 -27.83 0.71
CA GLY A 113 35.12 -27.48 0.44
C GLY A 113 35.37 -26.03 0.09
N HIS A 114 34.41 -25.13 0.29
CA HIS A 114 34.59 -23.69 0.04
C HIS A 114 35.32 -23.03 1.23
N GLU A 115 36.46 -22.38 0.96
CA GLU A 115 37.22 -21.59 1.92
C GLU A 115 37.19 -20.08 1.57
N ARG A 116 37.00 -19.77 0.27
CA ARG A 116 36.89 -18.40 -0.21
C ARG A 116 35.41 -18.02 -0.33
N ILE A 117 34.80 -17.68 0.81
CA ILE A 117 33.39 -17.35 0.88
C ILE A 117 33.23 -15.83 0.97
N GLY A 118 32.38 -15.26 0.14
CA GLY A 118 31.99 -13.86 0.14
C GLY A 118 30.70 -13.60 0.91
N PHE A 119 30.41 -12.34 1.22
CA PHE A 119 29.16 -11.90 1.82
C PHE A 119 28.57 -10.72 1.03
N VAL A 120 27.26 -10.79 0.76
CA VAL A 120 26.48 -9.69 0.18
C VAL A 120 25.25 -9.42 1.05
N GLY A 121 25.04 -8.17 1.48
CA GLY A 121 23.88 -7.84 2.31
C GLY A 121 23.65 -6.34 2.52
N TRP A 122 22.43 -5.96 2.91
CA TRP A 122 22.04 -4.57 3.19
C TRP A 122 22.14 -4.26 4.67
N MET A 123 23.22 -3.62 5.09
CA MET A 123 23.59 -3.40 6.49
C MET A 123 22.72 -2.40 7.26
N ALA A 124 21.79 -1.69 6.59
CA ALA A 124 20.86 -0.79 7.28
C ALA A 124 19.82 -1.55 8.13
N LEU A 125 19.68 -2.87 7.94
CA LEU A 125 18.80 -3.73 8.73
C LEU A 125 19.62 -4.47 9.80
N GLY A 126 19.14 -4.44 11.05
CA GLY A 126 19.86 -5.05 12.17
C GLY A 126 19.95 -6.58 12.10
N ASP A 127 18.99 -7.25 11.44
CA ASP A 127 19.03 -8.70 11.19
C ASP A 127 20.16 -9.08 10.22
N ILE A 128 20.36 -8.29 9.15
CA ILE A 128 21.48 -8.49 8.21
C ILE A 128 22.81 -8.27 8.90
N GLN A 129 22.89 -7.32 9.83
CA GLN A 129 24.09 -7.12 10.65
C GLN A 129 24.40 -8.35 11.51
N GLU A 130 23.40 -8.95 12.19
CA GLU A 130 23.58 -10.19 12.95
C GLU A 130 24.01 -11.38 12.03
N ARG A 131 23.48 -11.46 10.79
CA ARG A 131 23.89 -12.45 9.78
C ARG A 131 25.36 -12.24 9.36
N TYR A 132 25.76 -10.99 9.16
CA TYR A 132 27.15 -10.66 8.85
C TYR A 132 28.11 -10.99 10.00
N GLU A 133 27.72 -10.71 11.24
CA GLU A 133 28.49 -11.10 12.43
C GLU A 133 28.63 -12.63 12.53
N GLY A 134 27.55 -13.38 12.20
CA GLY A 134 27.58 -14.84 12.10
C GLY A 134 28.55 -15.35 11.02
N TYR A 135 28.60 -14.69 9.87
CA TYR A 135 29.57 -14.98 8.81
C TYR A 135 31.02 -14.77 9.28
N GLN A 136 31.33 -13.64 9.93
CA GLN A 136 32.65 -13.35 10.47
C GLN A 136 33.06 -14.36 11.55
N ALA A 137 32.14 -14.69 12.47
CA ALA A 137 32.38 -15.66 13.52
C ALA A 137 32.68 -17.05 12.95
N ALA A 138 31.94 -17.51 11.93
CA ALA A 138 32.15 -18.80 11.30
C ALA A 138 33.52 -18.91 10.57
N LEU A 139 33.99 -17.82 9.94
CA LEU A 139 35.35 -17.75 9.38
C LEU A 139 36.41 -17.89 10.47
N ALA A 140 36.24 -17.14 11.58
CA ALA A 140 37.16 -17.15 12.69
C ALA A 140 37.24 -18.54 13.38
N GLU A 141 36.09 -19.19 13.60
CA GLU A 141 36.03 -20.55 14.15
C GLU A 141 36.78 -21.58 13.29
N ARG A 142 36.77 -21.37 11.96
CA ARG A 142 37.48 -22.22 11.01
C ARG A 142 38.95 -21.84 10.83
N GLY A 143 39.41 -20.75 11.43
CA GLY A 143 40.75 -20.23 11.27
C GLY A 143 41.02 -19.55 9.91
N ILE A 144 39.97 -19.16 9.20
CA ILE A 144 40.06 -18.48 7.91
C ILE A 144 40.12 -16.97 8.14
N ALA A 145 41.16 -16.33 7.60
CA ALA A 145 41.33 -14.88 7.74
C ALA A 145 40.20 -14.13 7.02
N PHE A 146 39.64 -13.12 7.69
CA PHE A 146 38.67 -12.22 7.08
C PHE A 146 39.31 -11.41 5.95
N ASP A 147 38.62 -11.33 4.81
CA ASP A 147 39.06 -10.59 3.63
C ASP A 147 37.94 -9.62 3.19
N ALA A 148 38.17 -8.32 3.40
CA ALA A 148 37.20 -7.30 3.04
C ALA A 148 36.90 -7.22 1.54
N ALA A 149 37.81 -7.69 0.66
CA ALA A 149 37.59 -7.72 -0.77
C ALA A 149 36.47 -8.72 -1.20
N ARG A 150 36.05 -9.61 -0.30
CA ARG A 150 34.96 -10.57 -0.52
C ARG A 150 33.62 -10.10 0.04
N VAL A 151 33.54 -8.88 0.57
CA VAL A 151 32.34 -8.34 1.22
C VAL A 151 31.82 -7.14 0.43
N VAL A 152 30.54 -7.20 0.04
CA VAL A 152 29.87 -6.06 -0.62
C VAL A 152 28.55 -5.75 0.06
N PHE A 153 28.35 -4.49 0.41
CA PHE A 153 27.11 -4.03 1.01
C PHE A 153 26.15 -3.52 -0.05
N ALA A 154 25.00 -4.17 -0.13
CA ALA A 154 23.89 -3.71 -0.97
C ALA A 154 23.27 -2.43 -0.38
N HIS A 155 22.54 -1.66 -1.20
CA HIS A 155 21.90 -0.42 -0.77
C HIS A 155 20.46 -0.61 -0.31
N GLU A 156 19.85 -1.73 -0.66
CA GLU A 156 18.48 -2.11 -0.34
C GLU A 156 18.27 -3.62 -0.47
N ALA A 157 17.16 -4.14 0.04
CA ALA A 157 16.76 -5.54 -0.10
C ALA A 157 15.97 -5.73 -1.42
N SER A 158 16.65 -5.71 -2.56
CA SER A 158 16.06 -5.92 -3.89
C SER A 158 16.97 -6.75 -4.79
N ALA A 159 16.40 -7.37 -5.84
CA ALA A 159 17.18 -8.10 -6.83
C ALA A 159 18.16 -7.17 -7.57
N ASP A 160 17.73 -5.95 -7.90
CA ASP A 160 18.61 -4.98 -8.55
C ASP A 160 19.82 -4.58 -7.69
N ALA A 161 19.63 -4.42 -6.39
CA ALA A 161 20.74 -4.15 -5.48
C ALA A 161 21.68 -5.35 -5.36
N GLY A 162 21.14 -6.57 -5.33
CA GLY A 162 21.92 -7.81 -5.37
C GLY A 162 22.76 -7.94 -6.66
N ARG A 163 22.16 -7.62 -7.81
CA ARG A 163 22.85 -7.61 -9.12
C ARG A 163 23.98 -6.59 -9.15
N ARG A 164 23.75 -5.37 -8.63
CA ARG A 164 24.81 -4.35 -8.51
C ARG A 164 25.93 -4.77 -7.57
N ALA A 165 25.59 -5.43 -6.45
CA ALA A 165 26.58 -5.88 -5.47
C ALA A 165 27.50 -6.98 -6.06
N VAL A 166 26.91 -7.99 -6.71
CA VAL A 166 27.73 -9.06 -7.30
C VAL A 166 28.58 -8.56 -8.46
N ARG A 167 28.14 -7.55 -9.20
CA ARG A 167 28.95 -6.91 -10.25
C ARG A 167 30.26 -6.38 -9.68
N GLN A 168 30.28 -5.79 -8.46
CA GLN A 168 31.51 -5.33 -7.82
C GLN A 168 32.48 -6.49 -7.54
N LEU A 169 31.99 -7.66 -7.11
CA LEU A 169 32.81 -8.86 -6.94
C LEU A 169 33.38 -9.37 -8.27
N ILE A 170 32.58 -9.31 -9.34
CA ILE A 170 33.00 -9.71 -10.69
C ILE A 170 34.09 -8.77 -11.21
N ASP A 171 33.91 -7.46 -11.07
CA ASP A 171 34.85 -6.45 -11.50
C ASP A 171 36.17 -6.53 -10.72
N ALA A 172 36.12 -7.02 -9.46
CA ALA A 172 37.30 -7.32 -8.65
C ALA A 172 37.97 -8.68 -8.99
N GLY A 173 37.54 -9.36 -10.06
CA GLY A 173 38.09 -10.65 -10.50
C GLY A 173 37.52 -11.87 -9.75
N MET A 174 36.34 -11.77 -9.16
CA MET A 174 35.64 -12.82 -8.42
C MET A 174 36.53 -13.50 -7.36
N PRO A 175 36.77 -12.86 -6.22
CA PRO A 175 37.71 -13.38 -5.20
C PRO A 175 37.13 -14.55 -4.38
N CYS A 176 35.89 -14.96 -4.61
CA CYS A 176 35.19 -16.00 -3.86
C CYS A 176 34.71 -17.17 -4.73
N SER A 177 34.66 -18.35 -4.15
CA SER A 177 34.09 -19.58 -4.78
C SER A 177 32.66 -19.87 -4.29
N ALA A 178 32.23 -19.15 -3.24
CA ALA A 178 30.87 -19.18 -2.73
C ALA A 178 30.48 -17.80 -2.17
N ILE A 179 29.20 -17.48 -2.17
CA ILE A 179 28.66 -16.23 -1.63
C ILE A 179 27.50 -16.55 -0.68
N VAL A 180 27.59 -16.09 0.56
CA VAL A 180 26.46 -16.01 1.49
C VAL A 180 25.79 -14.67 1.29
N VAL A 181 24.49 -14.68 1.01
CA VAL A 181 23.71 -13.48 0.77
C VAL A 181 22.76 -13.26 1.93
N GLY A 182 22.79 -12.07 2.50
CA GLY A 182 22.05 -11.72 3.71
C GLY A 182 20.52 -11.80 3.56
N SER A 183 19.97 -11.79 2.34
CA SER A 183 18.54 -12.02 2.07
C SER A 183 18.33 -12.66 0.71
N ASP A 184 17.24 -13.42 0.57
CA ASP A 184 16.88 -14.04 -0.71
C ASP A 184 16.57 -13.02 -1.79
N MET A 185 15.98 -11.88 -1.44
CA MET A 185 15.74 -10.80 -2.41
C MET A 185 17.05 -10.30 -3.06
N ASN A 186 18.11 -10.15 -2.29
CA ASN A 186 19.42 -9.87 -2.86
C ASN A 186 20.01 -11.07 -3.58
N ALA A 187 19.78 -12.32 -3.10
CA ALA A 187 20.30 -13.53 -3.69
C ALA A 187 19.74 -13.77 -5.11
N LEU A 188 18.47 -13.43 -5.36
CA LEU A 188 17.89 -13.46 -6.71
C LEU A 188 18.73 -12.64 -7.69
N GLY A 189 19.06 -11.41 -7.32
CA GLY A 189 19.89 -10.54 -8.14
C GLY A 189 21.34 -10.99 -8.28
N VAL A 190 21.91 -11.58 -7.21
CA VAL A 190 23.25 -12.20 -7.27
C VAL A 190 23.28 -13.33 -8.28
N ILE A 191 22.28 -14.22 -8.27
CA ILE A 191 22.16 -15.33 -9.23
C ILE A 191 22.04 -14.79 -10.67
N GLU A 192 21.17 -13.81 -10.89
CA GLU A 192 21.00 -13.17 -12.20
C GLU A 192 22.29 -12.52 -12.69
N GLY A 193 22.95 -11.71 -11.85
CA GLY A 193 24.18 -11.02 -12.21
C GLY A 193 25.36 -11.96 -12.50
N LEU A 194 25.48 -13.08 -11.76
CA LEU A 194 26.46 -14.12 -12.05
C LEU A 194 26.21 -14.77 -13.41
N ARG A 195 24.95 -15.12 -13.71
CA ARG A 195 24.58 -15.73 -14.99
C ARG A 195 24.79 -14.80 -16.17
N GLU A 196 24.42 -13.52 -16.03
CA GLU A 196 24.67 -12.49 -17.04
C GLU A 196 26.17 -12.35 -17.36
N ALA A 197 27.04 -12.53 -16.37
CA ALA A 197 28.48 -12.49 -16.51
C ALA A 197 29.09 -13.84 -16.95
N GLY A 198 28.28 -14.87 -17.20
CA GLY A 198 28.72 -16.17 -17.71
C GLY A 198 29.21 -17.16 -16.64
N TYR A 199 29.05 -16.86 -15.36
CA TYR A 199 29.38 -17.78 -14.26
C TYR A 199 28.35 -18.90 -14.14
N ARG A 200 28.80 -20.11 -13.94
CA ARG A 200 27.95 -21.28 -13.65
C ARG A 200 27.70 -21.39 -12.16
N ILE A 201 26.45 -21.52 -11.77
CA ILE A 201 26.05 -21.77 -10.39
C ILE A 201 25.56 -23.22 -10.28
N PRO A 202 26.11 -24.03 -9.38
CA PRO A 202 27.20 -23.76 -8.42
C PRO A 202 28.61 -23.97 -8.99
N GLY A 203 28.77 -24.36 -10.27
CA GLY A 203 30.03 -24.84 -10.81
C GLY A 203 31.25 -23.93 -10.67
N ASP A 204 31.06 -22.63 -10.81
CA ASP A 204 32.10 -21.61 -10.65
C ASP A 204 31.95 -20.87 -9.32
N VAL A 205 30.70 -20.55 -8.92
CA VAL A 205 30.37 -19.85 -7.67
C VAL A 205 29.10 -20.44 -7.06
N ALA A 206 29.18 -20.93 -5.82
CA ALA A 206 28.03 -21.38 -5.07
C ALA A 206 27.32 -20.15 -4.43
N VAL A 207 25.98 -20.22 -4.27
CA VAL A 207 25.18 -19.14 -3.66
C VAL A 207 24.29 -19.72 -2.57
N VAL A 208 24.28 -19.09 -1.39
CA VAL A 208 23.38 -19.42 -0.28
C VAL A 208 22.70 -18.14 0.18
N GLY A 209 21.36 -18.16 0.25
CA GLY A 209 20.52 -17.08 0.70
C GLY A 209 20.07 -17.16 2.16
N PHE A 210 19.13 -16.31 2.53
CA PHE A 210 18.44 -16.30 3.82
C PHE A 210 17.02 -15.82 3.60
N ASP A 211 16.01 -16.40 4.24
CA ASP A 211 14.58 -16.10 4.35
C ASP A 211 13.68 -17.24 3.84
N ASP A 212 14.08 -17.97 2.80
CA ASP A 212 13.31 -19.00 2.07
C ASP A 212 11.99 -18.44 1.52
N ILE A 213 12.09 -17.35 0.77
CA ILE A 213 10.93 -16.79 0.06
C ILE A 213 10.47 -17.75 -1.06
N PRO A 214 9.20 -17.72 -1.48
CA PRO A 214 8.67 -18.63 -2.52
C PRO A 214 9.47 -18.62 -3.82
N LEU A 215 10.03 -17.48 -4.21
CA LEU A 215 10.85 -17.35 -5.42
C LEU A 215 12.17 -18.14 -5.34
N ALA A 216 12.70 -18.42 -4.15
CA ALA A 216 13.94 -19.18 -3.97
C ALA A 216 13.87 -20.58 -4.58
N GLN A 217 12.69 -21.21 -4.59
CA GLN A 217 12.45 -22.51 -5.20
C GLN A 217 12.41 -22.47 -6.73
N SER A 218 12.08 -21.31 -7.29
CA SER A 218 11.87 -21.13 -8.73
C SER A 218 13.08 -20.55 -9.45
N THR A 219 14.18 -20.27 -8.74
CA THR A 219 15.43 -19.86 -9.35
C THR A 219 16.05 -21.00 -10.16
N ASN A 220 16.95 -20.69 -11.08
CA ASN A 220 17.72 -21.69 -11.82
C ASN A 220 19.23 -21.43 -11.66
N PRO A 221 19.94 -22.27 -10.85
CA PRO A 221 19.43 -23.39 -10.05
C PRO A 221 18.58 -22.92 -8.85
N PRO A 222 17.72 -23.80 -8.27
CA PRO A 222 16.97 -23.51 -7.03
C PRO A 222 17.90 -23.11 -5.89
N LEU A 223 17.54 -22.01 -5.21
CA LEU A 223 18.39 -21.37 -4.21
C LEU A 223 18.41 -22.15 -2.88
N THR A 224 19.61 -22.57 -2.47
CA THR A 224 19.88 -22.98 -1.08
C THR A 224 19.77 -21.75 -0.18
N THR A 225 19.01 -21.85 0.90
CA THR A 225 18.74 -20.71 1.76
C THR A 225 18.47 -21.13 3.20
N VAL A 226 18.58 -20.19 4.13
CA VAL A 226 18.18 -20.39 5.52
C VAL A 226 16.72 -19.98 5.67
N ARG A 227 15.84 -20.93 5.97
CA ARG A 227 14.42 -20.69 6.24
C ARG A 227 14.23 -20.09 7.61
N GLN A 228 13.53 -18.96 7.64
CA GLN A 228 12.89 -18.41 8.84
C GLN A 228 11.37 -18.46 8.69
N SER A 229 10.66 -18.61 9.81
CA SER A 229 9.21 -18.66 9.83
C SER A 229 8.64 -17.32 10.21
N PHE A 230 8.16 -16.58 9.23
CA PHE A 230 7.54 -15.27 9.48
C PHE A 230 6.21 -15.38 10.23
N ASP A 231 5.46 -16.46 10.01
CA ASP A 231 4.23 -16.74 10.76
C ASP A 231 4.53 -17.03 12.24
N LEU A 232 5.60 -17.80 12.52
CA LEU A 232 6.03 -18.02 13.90
C LEU A 232 6.47 -16.74 14.60
N LEU A 233 7.15 -15.82 13.87
CA LEU A 233 7.51 -14.50 14.40
C LEU A 233 6.26 -13.73 14.83
N GLY A 234 5.23 -13.68 13.97
CA GLY A 234 3.97 -13.02 14.25
C GLY A 234 3.20 -13.66 15.40
N ALA A 235 3.14 -15.01 15.41
CA ALA A 235 2.48 -15.76 16.47
C ALA A 235 3.15 -15.52 17.84
N ARG A 236 4.49 -15.64 17.92
CA ARG A 236 5.24 -15.41 19.15
C ARG A 236 5.15 -13.97 19.64
N ALA A 237 5.10 -12.99 18.74
CA ALA A 237 4.89 -11.60 19.13
C ALA A 237 3.50 -11.38 19.75
N ALA A 238 2.45 -11.96 19.17
CA ALA A 238 1.10 -11.88 19.72
C ALA A 238 0.98 -12.60 21.06
N GLU A 239 1.52 -13.82 21.19
CA GLU A 239 1.56 -14.57 22.45
C GLU A 239 2.27 -13.80 23.56
N LEU A 240 3.42 -13.21 23.25
CA LEU A 240 4.22 -12.44 24.19
C LEU A 240 3.45 -11.23 24.71
N LEU A 241 2.80 -10.48 23.83
CA LEU A 241 2.00 -9.31 24.19
C LEU A 241 0.76 -9.69 25.03
N LEU A 242 0.04 -10.74 24.66
CA LEU A 242 -1.12 -11.21 25.40
C LEU A 242 -0.71 -11.64 26.82
N ALA A 243 0.40 -12.37 26.95
CA ALA A 243 0.94 -12.75 28.25
C ALA A 243 1.43 -11.53 29.07
N ASP A 244 1.96 -10.50 28.44
CA ASP A 244 2.33 -9.25 29.12
C ASP A 244 1.09 -8.49 29.61
N LEU A 245 0.06 -8.39 28.77
CA LEU A 245 -1.22 -7.78 29.15
C LEU A 245 -1.93 -8.52 30.30
N GLU A 246 -1.73 -9.84 30.42
CA GLU A 246 -2.26 -10.63 31.56
C GLU A 246 -1.51 -10.38 32.86
N ARG A 247 -0.18 -10.27 32.78
CA ARG A 247 0.66 -10.01 33.95
C ARG A 247 0.53 -8.58 34.48
N GLY A 248 0.20 -7.64 33.58
CA GLY A 248 0.16 -6.20 33.91
C GLY A 248 1.54 -5.56 34.00
N ALA A 249 1.55 -4.23 34.15
CA ALA A 249 2.78 -3.46 34.30
C ALA A 249 3.43 -3.67 35.69
N PRO A 250 4.77 -3.56 35.83
CA PRO A 250 5.74 -3.19 34.79
C PRO A 250 6.04 -4.34 33.82
N TYR A 251 6.29 -3.98 32.53
CA TYR A 251 6.66 -4.95 31.50
C TYR A 251 8.17 -5.16 31.45
N GLU A 252 8.62 -6.40 31.61
CA GLU A 252 10.04 -6.74 31.50
C GLU A 252 10.40 -7.11 30.05
N PRO A 253 11.36 -6.39 29.44
CA PRO A 253 11.83 -6.69 28.10
C PRO A 253 12.42 -8.09 27.97
N ARG A 254 12.00 -8.85 26.97
CA ARG A 254 12.49 -10.20 26.68
C ARG A 254 12.86 -10.33 25.21
N VAL A 255 13.91 -11.07 24.91
CA VAL A 255 14.27 -11.43 23.54
C VAL A 255 13.94 -12.90 23.34
N VAL A 256 13.07 -13.18 22.39
CA VAL A 256 12.65 -14.53 22.01
C VAL A 256 13.25 -14.82 20.63
N ALA A 257 14.18 -15.78 20.55
CA ALA A 257 14.72 -16.25 19.30
C ALA A 257 13.80 -17.34 18.72
N THR A 258 13.46 -17.24 17.43
CA THR A 258 12.77 -18.30 16.71
C THR A 258 13.77 -19.18 15.96
N PRO A 259 13.54 -20.49 15.88
CA PRO A 259 14.43 -21.40 15.17
C PRO A 259 14.44 -21.10 13.65
N VAL A 260 15.59 -21.33 13.04
CA VAL A 260 15.80 -21.25 11.59
C VAL A 260 16.39 -22.57 11.09
N THR A 261 16.26 -22.87 9.81
CA THR A 261 16.74 -24.13 9.24
C THR A 261 17.34 -23.91 7.86
N LEU A 262 18.52 -24.48 7.61
CA LEU A 262 19.09 -24.51 6.28
C LEU A 262 18.27 -25.44 5.37
N VAL A 263 17.83 -24.92 4.24
CA VAL A 263 17.17 -25.67 3.15
C VAL A 263 18.16 -25.79 2.00
N ALA A 264 18.85 -26.90 1.94
CA ALA A 264 19.81 -27.15 0.89
C ALA A 264 19.07 -27.50 -0.41
N ARG A 265 19.35 -26.74 -1.46
CA ARG A 265 18.88 -26.96 -2.85
C ARG A 265 20.10 -27.09 -3.78
N GLN A 266 20.01 -26.62 -5.01
CA GLN A 266 21.03 -26.85 -6.01
C GLN A 266 22.10 -25.75 -6.11
N SER A 267 21.82 -24.53 -5.64
CA SER A 267 22.74 -23.40 -5.81
C SER A 267 24.06 -23.53 -5.00
N CYS A 268 24.11 -24.44 -4.04
CA CYS A 268 25.31 -24.74 -3.27
C CYS A 268 26.09 -25.98 -3.82
N GLY A 269 25.52 -26.71 -4.77
CA GLY A 269 26.10 -27.96 -5.31
C GLY A 269 25.48 -29.24 -4.81
N CYS A 270 24.48 -29.19 -3.94
CA CYS A 270 23.73 -30.39 -3.54
C CYS A 270 22.95 -30.98 -4.71
N ALA A 271 22.74 -32.28 -4.70
CA ALA A 271 21.87 -32.98 -5.64
C ALA A 271 20.40 -32.56 -5.44
N ALA A 272 19.55 -32.79 -6.44
CA ALA A 272 18.18 -32.26 -6.56
C ALA A 272 17.16 -32.59 -5.45
N MET A 273 17.53 -33.24 -4.37
CA MET A 273 16.64 -33.56 -3.24
C MET A 273 16.92 -32.58 -2.10
N PRO A 274 15.94 -31.75 -1.69
CA PRO A 274 16.13 -30.88 -0.56
C PRO A 274 16.33 -31.68 0.73
N SER A 275 17.51 -31.58 1.33
CA SER A 275 17.71 -32.03 2.71
C SER A 275 17.10 -30.98 3.63
N LEU A 276 15.87 -31.22 4.01
CA LEU A 276 15.14 -30.38 4.98
C LEU A 276 15.68 -30.67 6.37
N GLY A 277 16.87 -30.37 6.78
CA GLY A 277 17.36 -30.42 8.18
C GLY A 277 16.60 -31.36 9.14
N LEU A 278 15.99 -32.41 8.60
CA LEU A 278 15.23 -33.38 9.38
C LEU A 278 16.17 -34.04 10.37
N PRO A 279 15.73 -34.29 11.61
CA PRO A 279 16.49 -35.15 12.48
C PRO A 279 16.76 -36.41 11.69
N ALA A 280 18.06 -36.69 11.45
CA ALA A 280 18.49 -37.88 10.72
C ALA A 280 18.08 -39.12 11.53
N LEU A 281 16.81 -39.55 11.35
CA LEU A 281 16.41 -40.86 11.82
C LEU A 281 17.25 -41.85 11.02
N ALA A 282 18.22 -42.48 11.69
CA ALA A 282 18.98 -43.54 11.07
C ALA A 282 17.99 -44.67 10.68
N ASP A 283 18.18 -45.31 9.54
CA ASP A 283 17.31 -46.40 9.08
C ASP A 283 17.20 -47.51 10.12
N GLU A 284 18.20 -47.65 10.99
CA GLU A 284 18.20 -48.57 12.14
C GLU A 284 17.06 -48.28 13.13
N GLN A 285 16.69 -47.01 13.31
CA GLN A 285 15.60 -46.63 14.23
C GLN A 285 14.22 -47.05 13.73
N PHE A 286 14.05 -47.22 12.42
CA PHE A 286 12.83 -47.79 11.86
C PHE A 286 12.75 -49.32 12.00
N ARG A 287 13.89 -50.02 12.22
CA ARG A 287 13.92 -51.46 12.44
C ARG A 287 13.55 -51.87 13.86
N GLU A 288 13.71 -50.96 14.82
CA GLU A 288 13.44 -51.24 16.23
C GLU A 288 11.91 -51.26 16.56
N PRO A 289 11.49 -51.96 17.64
CA PRO A 289 10.13 -51.86 18.18
C PRO A 289 9.75 -50.39 18.50
N GLY A 290 8.48 -50.02 18.27
CA GLY A 290 8.00 -48.69 18.53
C GLY A 290 8.41 -47.68 17.43
N TRP A 291 8.66 -48.12 16.23
CA TRP A 291 8.94 -47.26 15.08
C TRP A 291 7.75 -46.38 14.66
N GLN A 292 6.49 -46.86 14.86
CA GLN A 292 5.28 -46.13 14.47
C GLN A 292 5.18 -44.74 15.12
N PRO A 293 5.26 -44.58 16.46
CA PRO A 293 5.23 -43.26 17.07
C PRO A 293 6.45 -42.39 16.68
N ARG A 294 7.58 -43.01 16.39
CA ARG A 294 8.76 -42.27 15.89
C ARG A 294 8.54 -41.72 14.48
N LEU A 295 7.97 -42.55 13.59
CA LEU A 295 7.62 -42.12 12.24
C LEU A 295 6.54 -41.04 12.26
N ALA A 296 5.47 -41.22 13.06
CA ALA A 296 4.41 -40.25 13.21
C ALA A 296 4.98 -38.90 13.67
N ARG A 297 5.85 -38.89 14.67
CA ARG A 297 6.53 -37.70 15.14
C ARG A 297 7.43 -37.06 14.10
N ALA A 298 8.16 -37.85 13.32
CA ALA A 298 8.99 -37.34 12.25
C ALA A 298 8.18 -36.72 11.12
N ILE A 299 7.05 -37.34 10.75
CA ILE A 299 6.12 -36.78 9.76
C ILE A 299 5.54 -35.46 10.28
N ALA A 300 5.05 -35.45 11.51
CA ALA A 300 4.51 -34.24 12.12
C ALA A 300 5.55 -33.11 12.19
N ALA A 301 6.78 -33.43 12.63
CA ALA A 301 7.89 -32.48 12.67
C ALA A 301 8.25 -31.93 11.28
N THR A 302 8.17 -32.78 10.24
CA THR A 302 8.42 -32.38 8.85
C THR A 302 7.33 -31.43 8.33
N LEU A 303 6.07 -31.72 8.59
CA LEU A 303 4.94 -30.91 8.14
C LEU A 303 4.75 -29.65 8.99
N ALA A 304 4.94 -29.74 10.31
CA ALA A 304 4.80 -28.60 11.20
C ALA A 304 5.98 -27.64 11.20
N HIS A 305 7.08 -28.03 10.53
CA HIS A 305 8.27 -27.19 10.46
C HIS A 305 7.95 -25.81 9.91
N PRO A 306 8.32 -24.73 10.63
CA PRO A 306 9.25 -24.64 11.76
C PRO A 306 8.58 -24.49 13.15
N VAL A 307 7.28 -24.77 13.27
CA VAL A 307 6.61 -24.75 14.58
C VAL A 307 7.19 -25.90 15.39
N ALA A 308 7.89 -25.58 16.48
CA ALA A 308 8.39 -26.59 17.38
C ALA A 308 7.20 -27.40 17.95
N ILE A 309 7.11 -28.68 17.57
CA ILE A 309 6.17 -29.59 18.20
C ILE A 309 6.66 -29.84 19.62
N ASP A 310 5.79 -29.68 20.60
CA ASP A 310 6.08 -30.06 21.98
C ASP A 310 6.64 -31.50 22.02
N PRO A 311 7.84 -31.73 22.58
CA PRO A 311 8.42 -33.05 22.66
C PRO A 311 7.51 -34.09 23.35
N GLY A 312 6.59 -33.64 24.21
CA GLY A 312 5.60 -34.46 24.89
C GLY A 312 4.31 -34.73 24.11
N LEU A 313 4.11 -34.05 22.95
CA LEU A 313 2.89 -34.20 22.18
C LEU A 313 2.87 -35.56 21.45
N ASP A 314 1.78 -36.34 21.64
CA ASP A 314 1.52 -37.51 20.82
C ASP A 314 1.04 -37.07 19.44
N ALA A 315 1.95 -37.15 18.45
CA ALA A 315 1.68 -36.74 17.09
C ALA A 315 0.51 -37.51 16.45
N ALA A 316 0.29 -38.76 16.85
CA ALA A 316 -0.82 -39.59 16.35
C ALA A 316 -2.17 -39.13 16.93
N GLN A 317 -2.21 -38.65 18.17
CA GLN A 317 -3.41 -38.09 18.75
C GLN A 317 -3.72 -36.67 18.25
N ALA A 318 -2.67 -35.88 18.02
CA ALA A 318 -2.83 -34.51 17.56
C ALA A 318 -3.27 -34.41 16.08
N TRP A 319 -2.85 -35.40 15.27
CA TRP A 319 -3.14 -35.43 13.82
C TRP A 319 -3.57 -36.85 13.40
N PRO A 320 -4.87 -37.16 13.43
CA PRO A 320 -5.42 -38.48 13.08
C PRO A 320 -5.00 -38.97 11.69
N GLU A 321 -4.79 -38.06 10.75
CA GLU A 321 -4.38 -38.38 9.37
C GLU A 321 -2.95 -38.93 9.31
N ILE A 322 -2.06 -38.47 10.21
CA ILE A 322 -0.70 -39.04 10.34
C ILE A 322 -0.77 -40.42 10.95
N ALA A 323 -1.61 -40.63 11.97
CA ALA A 323 -1.83 -41.94 12.57
C ALA A 323 -2.35 -42.96 11.55
N MET A 324 -3.30 -42.53 10.74
CA MET A 324 -3.87 -43.33 9.64
C MET A 324 -2.79 -43.71 8.62
N LEU A 325 -1.94 -42.78 8.19
CA LEU A 325 -0.86 -43.05 7.24
C LEU A 325 0.15 -44.09 7.81
N VAL A 326 0.55 -43.95 9.07
CA VAL A 326 1.48 -44.87 9.72
C VAL A 326 0.86 -46.25 9.88
N GLY A 327 -0.43 -46.32 10.25
CA GLY A 327 -1.19 -47.57 10.33
C GLY A 327 -1.31 -48.27 8.97
N ALA A 328 -1.54 -47.52 7.92
CA ALA A 328 -1.57 -48.04 6.55
C ALA A 328 -0.22 -48.62 6.09
N LEU A 329 0.88 -47.96 6.45
CA LEU A 329 2.21 -48.50 6.18
C LEU A 329 2.44 -49.83 6.92
N GLU A 330 2.00 -49.94 8.16
CA GLU A 330 2.08 -51.17 8.93
C GLU A 330 1.30 -52.30 8.28
N GLN A 331 0.07 -52.03 7.82
CA GLN A 331 -0.75 -53.02 7.11
C GLN A 331 -0.15 -53.41 5.76
N ALA A 332 0.42 -52.44 5.01
CA ALA A 332 1.10 -52.68 3.75
C ALA A 332 2.33 -53.61 3.93
N LEU A 333 3.10 -53.41 4.98
CA LEU A 333 4.24 -54.27 5.35
C LEU A 333 3.78 -55.65 5.77
N ALA A 334 2.57 -55.79 6.34
CA ALA A 334 1.97 -57.11 6.65
C ALA A 334 1.28 -57.79 5.45
N GLY A 335 1.35 -57.19 4.25
CA GLY A 335 0.73 -57.73 3.05
C GLY A 335 -0.77 -57.53 2.91
N ARG A 336 -1.36 -56.61 3.68
CA ARG A 336 -2.82 -56.40 3.82
C ARG A 336 -3.34 -55.04 3.37
N ALA A 337 -2.59 -54.29 2.57
CA ALA A 337 -2.93 -52.92 2.33
C ALA A 337 -4.10 -52.71 1.35
N GLU A 338 -5.09 -51.96 1.77
CA GLU A 338 -5.91 -51.07 0.93
C GLU A 338 -6.07 -49.73 1.64
N LEU A 339 -5.39 -48.69 1.17
CA LEU A 339 -5.71 -47.31 1.55
C LEU A 339 -6.57 -46.72 0.46
N GLU A 340 -7.70 -46.16 0.86
CA GLU A 340 -8.55 -45.44 -0.07
C GLU A 340 -7.85 -44.11 -0.51
N PRO A 341 -7.90 -43.71 -1.78
CA PRO A 341 -7.33 -42.44 -2.23
C PRO A 341 -7.87 -41.25 -1.43
N ALA A 342 -9.12 -41.33 -0.91
CA ALA A 342 -9.72 -40.32 -0.10
C ALA A 342 -8.99 -40.04 1.23
N ASP A 343 -8.44 -41.09 1.85
CA ASP A 343 -7.69 -41.00 3.09
C ASP A 343 -6.37 -40.25 2.92
N ILE A 344 -5.67 -40.53 1.80
CA ILE A 344 -4.43 -39.85 1.45
C ILE A 344 -4.72 -38.37 1.09
N GLN A 345 -5.84 -38.09 0.40
CA GLN A 345 -6.28 -36.74 0.12
C GLN A 345 -6.58 -35.97 1.40
N ALA A 346 -7.19 -36.64 2.41
CA ALA A 346 -7.45 -36.02 3.71
C ALA A 346 -6.15 -35.59 4.40
N LEU A 347 -5.07 -36.39 4.31
CA LEU A 347 -3.76 -36.02 4.82
C LEU A 347 -3.24 -34.74 4.14
N TRP A 348 -3.23 -34.68 2.81
CA TRP A 348 -2.72 -33.51 2.08
C TRP A 348 -3.59 -32.28 2.19
N ARG A 349 -4.87 -32.41 2.59
CA ARG A 349 -5.80 -31.33 2.88
C ARG A 349 -5.87 -30.99 4.38
N SER A 350 -5.18 -31.73 5.23
CA SER A 350 -5.12 -31.42 6.67
C SER A 350 -4.45 -30.07 6.92
N ASP A 351 -4.81 -29.42 8.02
CA ASP A 351 -4.27 -28.10 8.38
C ASP A 351 -2.73 -28.12 8.49
N ILE A 352 -2.15 -29.20 9.01
CA ILE A 352 -0.70 -29.36 9.11
C ILE A 352 -0.02 -29.49 7.72
N ALA A 353 -0.62 -30.24 6.79
CA ALA A 353 -0.04 -30.43 5.46
C ALA A 353 -0.23 -29.20 4.57
N LEU A 354 -1.37 -28.51 4.68
CA LEU A 354 -1.61 -27.24 3.99
C LEU A 354 -0.66 -26.14 4.46
N ARG A 355 -0.15 -26.22 5.68
CA ARG A 355 0.88 -25.30 6.21
C ARG A 355 2.27 -25.62 5.70
N ALA A 356 2.51 -26.85 5.32
CA ALA A 356 3.79 -27.30 4.81
C ALA A 356 3.95 -26.90 3.33
N ASN A 357 5.17 -26.55 2.95
CA ASN A 357 5.49 -26.39 1.53
C ASN A 357 5.58 -27.75 0.84
N ILE A 358 5.61 -27.74 -0.51
CA ILE A 358 5.70 -28.97 -1.32
C ILE A 358 6.92 -29.82 -0.98
N GLU A 359 8.05 -29.18 -0.63
CA GLU A 359 9.29 -29.88 -0.28
C GLU A 359 9.12 -30.68 1.02
N ALA A 360 8.44 -30.10 2.03
CA ALA A 360 8.11 -30.82 3.27
C ALA A 360 7.14 -31.96 3.02
N GLN A 361 6.15 -31.78 2.16
CA GLN A 361 5.22 -32.83 1.77
C GLN A 361 5.94 -33.98 1.00
N GLN A 362 6.86 -33.67 0.10
CA GLN A 362 7.73 -34.63 -0.57
C GLN A 362 8.63 -35.39 0.42
N ALA A 363 9.19 -34.66 1.40
CA ALA A 363 10.01 -35.26 2.44
C ALA A 363 9.22 -36.26 3.32
N VAL A 364 7.92 -36.05 3.53
CA VAL A 364 7.05 -37.02 4.20
C VAL A 364 6.95 -38.31 3.37
N VAL A 365 6.73 -38.21 2.07
CA VAL A 365 6.68 -39.38 1.19
C VAL A 365 8.00 -40.14 1.27
N HIS A 366 9.13 -39.45 1.21
CA HIS A 366 10.44 -40.04 1.34
C HIS A 366 10.70 -40.67 2.73
N LEU A 367 10.21 -40.09 3.83
CA LEU A 367 10.27 -40.71 5.15
C LEU A 367 9.49 -42.03 5.21
N VAL A 368 8.30 -42.06 4.60
CA VAL A 368 7.48 -43.27 4.51
C VAL A 368 8.19 -44.32 3.67
N GLU A 369 8.79 -43.97 2.53
CA GLU A 369 9.58 -44.85 1.68
C GLU A 369 10.77 -45.45 2.45
N ARG A 370 11.55 -44.64 3.15
CA ARG A 370 12.70 -45.10 3.96
C ARG A 370 12.26 -46.02 5.09
N ALA A 371 11.18 -45.72 5.78
CA ALA A 371 10.63 -46.56 6.82
C ALA A 371 10.17 -47.89 6.26
N ALA A 372 9.52 -47.91 5.10
CA ALA A 372 9.11 -49.10 4.37
C ALA A 372 10.30 -49.94 3.98
N ALA A 373 11.35 -49.38 3.38
CA ALA A 373 12.59 -50.05 2.96
C ALA A 373 13.32 -50.66 4.16
N ALA A 374 13.46 -49.91 5.26
CA ALA A 374 14.12 -50.41 6.47
C ALA A 374 13.39 -51.59 7.11
N ARG A 375 12.06 -51.65 6.98
CA ARG A 375 11.17 -52.70 7.56
C ARG A 375 10.96 -53.90 6.64
N SER A 376 11.08 -53.73 5.31
CA SER A 376 10.85 -54.81 4.34
C SER A 376 11.86 -55.96 4.45
N GLY A 377 13.07 -55.66 4.96
CA GLY A 377 14.14 -56.64 5.09
C GLY A 377 14.69 -57.20 3.75
N LEU A 378 14.28 -56.64 2.62
CA LEU A 378 14.68 -57.06 1.29
C LEU A 378 16.07 -56.52 0.94
N PRO A 379 16.91 -57.30 0.16
CA PRO A 379 18.23 -56.83 -0.27
C PRO A 379 18.14 -55.55 -1.11
N GLY A 380 19.10 -54.64 -0.88
CA GLY A 380 19.17 -53.38 -1.64
C GLY A 380 18.08 -52.35 -1.36
N GLY A 381 17.30 -52.50 -0.26
CA GLY A 381 16.25 -51.54 0.11
C GLY A 381 14.99 -51.69 -0.77
N ALA A 382 14.80 -52.80 -1.45
CA ALA A 382 13.59 -53.06 -2.23
C ALA A 382 12.34 -53.07 -1.33
N LEU A 383 11.23 -52.52 -1.82
CA LEU A 383 9.95 -52.48 -1.11
C LEU A 383 9.14 -53.77 -1.46
N ALA A 384 8.42 -54.31 -0.46
CA ALA A 384 7.36 -55.26 -0.72
C ALA A 384 6.28 -54.63 -1.60
N THR A 385 5.66 -55.39 -2.50
CA THR A 385 4.70 -54.91 -3.50
C THR A 385 3.59 -53.99 -2.89
N PRO A 386 2.96 -54.34 -1.74
CA PRO A 386 1.94 -53.47 -1.15
C PRO A 386 2.53 -52.15 -0.59
N ALA A 387 3.73 -52.17 -0.05
CA ALA A 387 4.38 -50.95 0.48
C ALA A 387 4.84 -50.04 -0.69
N HIS A 388 5.27 -50.61 -1.81
CA HIS A 388 5.58 -49.85 -3.01
C HIS A 388 4.35 -49.20 -3.59
N ALA A 389 3.23 -49.90 -3.68
CA ALA A 389 1.97 -49.37 -4.14
C ALA A 389 1.46 -48.19 -3.26
N LEU A 390 1.66 -48.25 -1.94
CA LEU A 390 1.33 -47.17 -0.99
C LEU A 390 2.18 -45.92 -1.27
N VAL A 391 3.50 -46.10 -1.48
CA VAL A 391 4.41 -44.98 -1.77
C VAL A 391 4.05 -44.33 -3.11
N ASP A 392 3.79 -45.13 -4.14
CA ASP A 392 3.36 -44.61 -5.44
C ASP A 392 2.04 -43.86 -5.37
N GLN A 393 1.09 -44.37 -4.58
CA GLN A 393 -0.19 -43.69 -4.36
C GLN A 393 -0.03 -42.41 -3.59
N LEU A 394 0.85 -42.33 -2.58
CA LEU A 394 1.19 -41.11 -1.87
C LEU A 394 1.75 -40.04 -2.82
N HIS A 395 2.69 -40.43 -3.70
CA HIS A 395 3.22 -39.50 -4.71
C HIS A 395 2.14 -39.01 -5.66
N LEU A 396 1.30 -39.90 -6.17
CA LEU A 396 0.24 -39.55 -7.11
C LEU A 396 -0.76 -38.58 -6.50
N GLU A 397 -1.24 -38.84 -5.28
CA GLU A 397 -2.19 -37.98 -4.60
C GLU A 397 -1.54 -36.66 -4.16
N LEU A 398 -0.25 -36.65 -3.82
CA LEU A 398 0.51 -35.41 -3.56
C LEU A 398 0.53 -34.52 -4.82
N MET A 399 0.87 -35.11 -5.98
CA MET A 399 0.88 -34.38 -7.24
C MET A 399 -0.50 -33.83 -7.63
N ARG A 400 -1.56 -34.64 -7.42
CA ARG A 400 -2.95 -34.20 -7.65
C ARG A 400 -3.35 -33.06 -6.73
N SER A 401 -3.05 -33.19 -5.45
CA SER A 401 -3.35 -32.15 -4.44
C SER A 401 -2.59 -30.87 -4.74
N TYR A 402 -1.31 -30.96 -5.09
CA TYR A 402 -0.48 -29.82 -5.46
C TYR A 402 -1.01 -29.12 -6.74
N ARG A 403 -1.38 -29.90 -7.75
CA ARG A 403 -1.99 -29.35 -8.97
C ARG A 403 -3.29 -28.63 -8.67
N ALA A 404 -4.18 -29.22 -7.90
CA ALA A 404 -5.45 -28.58 -7.50
C ALA A 404 -5.19 -27.28 -6.73
N TYR A 405 -4.23 -27.27 -5.81
CA TYR A 405 -3.80 -26.07 -5.10
C TYR A 405 -3.29 -24.98 -6.05
N GLN A 406 -2.45 -25.33 -7.03
CA GLN A 406 -1.94 -24.36 -8.02
C GLN A 406 -3.08 -23.80 -8.90
N GLU A 407 -4.01 -24.64 -9.33
CA GLU A 407 -5.18 -24.21 -10.10
C GLU A 407 -6.11 -23.26 -9.30
N ASP A 408 -6.30 -23.55 -8.01
CA ASP A 408 -7.06 -22.67 -7.09
C ASP A 408 -6.32 -21.35 -6.86
N ARG A 409 -4.99 -21.40 -6.69
CA ARG A 409 -4.15 -20.21 -6.56
C ARG A 409 -4.21 -19.32 -7.80
N ILE A 410 -4.11 -19.91 -9.00
CA ILE A 410 -4.22 -19.17 -10.26
C ILE A 410 -5.59 -18.51 -10.35
N ARG A 411 -6.67 -19.22 -10.11
CA ARG A 411 -8.05 -18.68 -10.11
C ARG A 411 -8.23 -17.54 -9.10
N TYR A 412 -7.58 -17.66 -7.95
CA TYR A 412 -7.62 -16.60 -6.95
C TYR A 412 -6.86 -15.34 -7.41
N LEU A 413 -5.65 -15.50 -7.94
CA LEU A 413 -4.85 -14.39 -8.46
C LEU A 413 -5.57 -13.69 -9.62
N GLU A 414 -6.19 -14.45 -10.53
CA GLU A 414 -7.02 -13.90 -11.61
C GLU A 414 -8.16 -13.06 -11.06
N ARG A 415 -8.87 -13.54 -10.04
CA ARG A 415 -9.95 -12.78 -9.37
C ARG A 415 -9.42 -11.50 -8.71
N ILE A 416 -8.28 -11.55 -8.04
CA ILE A 416 -7.65 -10.35 -7.45
C ILE A 416 -7.32 -9.34 -8.55
N VAL A 417 -6.64 -9.76 -9.60
CA VAL A 417 -6.25 -8.88 -10.72
C VAL A 417 -7.49 -8.26 -11.36
N GLN A 418 -8.52 -9.05 -11.66
CA GLN A 418 -9.78 -8.57 -12.24
C GLN A 418 -10.51 -7.60 -11.30
N SER A 419 -10.60 -7.93 -10.01
CA SER A 419 -11.23 -7.07 -9.00
C SER A 419 -10.47 -5.77 -8.84
N THR A 420 -9.16 -5.84 -8.75
CA THR A 420 -8.28 -4.67 -8.61
C THR A 420 -8.38 -3.76 -9.83
N HIS A 421 -8.35 -4.33 -11.04
CA HIS A 421 -8.51 -3.57 -12.28
C HIS A 421 -9.88 -2.87 -12.33
N ARG A 422 -10.96 -3.62 -12.04
CA ARG A 422 -12.32 -3.07 -11.99
C ARG A 422 -12.45 -1.94 -10.97
N ILE A 423 -11.93 -2.13 -9.76
CA ILE A 423 -12.00 -1.12 -8.70
C ILE A 423 -11.17 0.11 -9.08
N SER A 424 -9.98 -0.07 -9.67
CA SER A 424 -9.17 1.04 -10.17
C SER A 424 -9.91 1.86 -11.21
N LEU A 425 -10.57 1.23 -12.16
CA LEU A 425 -11.38 1.93 -13.17
C LEU A 425 -12.57 2.67 -12.54
N LEU A 426 -13.26 2.06 -11.57
CA LEU A 426 -14.36 2.70 -10.85
C LEU A 426 -13.90 3.94 -10.08
N LEU A 427 -12.75 3.88 -9.43
CA LEU A 427 -12.19 5.01 -8.67
C LEU A 427 -11.66 6.14 -9.58
N LEU A 428 -11.35 5.85 -10.83
CA LEU A 428 -10.96 6.84 -11.83
C LEU A 428 -12.17 7.54 -12.48
N ASP A 429 -13.35 6.95 -12.42
CA ASP A 429 -14.59 7.51 -12.97
C ASP A 429 -15.34 8.35 -11.92
N GLU A 430 -15.15 9.66 -11.97
CA GLU A 430 -15.77 10.61 -11.05
C GLU A 430 -17.29 10.69 -11.13
N SER A 431 -17.86 10.31 -12.28
CA SER A 431 -19.30 10.33 -12.50
C SER A 431 -20.01 9.15 -11.81
N ASN A 432 -19.25 8.15 -11.37
CA ASN A 432 -19.80 6.93 -10.80
C ASN A 432 -20.16 7.09 -9.31
N PRO A 433 -21.44 7.03 -8.93
CA PRO A 433 -21.86 7.12 -7.53
C PRO A 433 -21.30 5.99 -6.64
N GLU A 434 -20.96 4.84 -7.23
CA GLU A 434 -20.38 3.71 -6.49
C GLU A 434 -18.98 4.03 -5.96
N ALA A 435 -18.20 4.83 -6.70
CA ALA A 435 -16.89 5.30 -6.27
C ALA A 435 -16.97 6.15 -4.99
N GLN A 436 -18.08 6.89 -4.81
CA GLN A 436 -18.29 7.81 -3.71
C GLN A 436 -18.88 7.16 -2.44
N GLN A 437 -19.22 5.86 -2.46
CA GLN A 437 -19.95 5.21 -1.35
C GLN A 437 -19.29 3.91 -0.84
N LEU A 438 -18.06 3.60 -1.21
CA LEU A 438 -17.38 2.33 -0.92
C LEU A 438 -18.15 1.07 -1.37
N ARG A 439 -19.19 1.20 -2.23
CA ARG A 439 -19.97 0.06 -2.73
C ARG A 439 -19.15 -0.89 -3.59
N TRP A 440 -18.04 -0.41 -4.13
CA TRP A 440 -17.07 -1.22 -4.86
C TRP A 440 -16.39 -2.30 -3.99
N LEU A 441 -16.53 -2.25 -2.66
CA LEU A 441 -16.10 -3.32 -1.76
C LEU A 441 -16.99 -4.55 -1.79
N ALA A 442 -18.24 -4.45 -2.28
CA ALA A 442 -19.22 -5.54 -2.23
C ALA A 442 -18.75 -6.88 -2.87
N PRO A 443 -18.01 -6.89 -4.00
CA PRO A 443 -17.50 -8.14 -4.58
C PRO A 443 -16.23 -8.67 -3.92
N THR A 444 -15.71 -8.01 -2.89
CA THR A 444 -14.49 -8.39 -2.18
C THR A 444 -14.78 -9.21 -0.91
N ALA A 445 -13.75 -9.71 -0.25
CA ALA A 445 -13.85 -10.37 1.06
C ALA A 445 -13.93 -9.37 2.23
N ILE A 446 -14.09 -8.08 1.95
CA ILE A 446 -14.22 -7.04 2.98
C ILE A 446 -15.67 -7.01 3.47
N ASP A 447 -15.84 -7.14 4.77
CA ASP A 447 -17.16 -7.13 5.40
C ASP A 447 -17.59 -5.71 5.79
N TRP A 448 -16.61 -4.87 6.11
CA TRP A 448 -16.84 -3.51 6.57
C TRP A 448 -15.71 -2.56 6.12
N GLY A 449 -16.07 -1.31 5.88
CA GLY A 449 -15.10 -0.26 5.58
C GLY A 449 -15.64 1.13 5.85
N CYS A 450 -14.74 2.08 6.15
CA CYS A 450 -15.09 3.51 6.18
C CYS A 450 -13.91 4.37 5.73
N VAL A 451 -14.25 5.58 5.28
CA VAL A 451 -13.30 6.67 5.04
C VAL A 451 -13.51 7.71 6.12
N GLY A 452 -12.47 7.99 6.88
CA GLY A 452 -12.43 9.10 7.83
C GLY A 452 -11.54 10.21 7.28
N LEU A 453 -12.08 11.40 7.08
CA LEU A 453 -11.34 12.56 6.61
C LEU A 453 -11.02 13.52 7.77
N TRP A 454 -9.82 14.08 7.76
CA TRP A 454 -9.39 15.04 8.76
C TRP A 454 -10.22 16.33 8.76
N ASN A 455 -10.63 16.78 9.95
CA ASN A 455 -11.17 18.11 10.17
C ASN A 455 -10.04 19.06 10.57
N GLY A 456 -9.48 19.76 9.60
CA GLY A 456 -8.35 20.67 9.84
C GLY A 456 -6.99 19.99 9.64
N THR A 457 -5.96 20.52 10.32
CA THR A 457 -4.57 20.06 10.16
C THR A 457 -4.38 18.71 10.88
N PRO A 458 -3.90 17.65 10.19
CA PRO A 458 -3.41 16.45 10.85
C PRO A 458 -2.32 16.80 11.86
N GLN A 459 -2.11 16.00 12.90
CA GLN A 459 -1.05 16.20 13.90
C GLN A 459 -1.29 17.35 14.91
N HIS A 460 -2.48 17.95 14.96
CA HIS A 460 -2.83 18.91 15.99
C HIS A 460 -3.44 18.19 17.21
N PRO A 461 -3.08 18.54 18.47
CA PRO A 461 -3.80 18.05 19.64
C PRO A 461 -5.29 18.35 19.54
N GLY A 462 -6.12 17.32 19.53
CA GLY A 462 -7.57 17.45 19.33
C GLY A 462 -8.05 17.33 17.88
N ALA A 463 -7.18 16.95 16.94
CA ALA A 463 -7.59 16.62 15.57
C ALA A 463 -8.68 15.54 15.58
N THR A 464 -9.71 15.75 14.76
CA THR A 464 -10.84 14.84 14.63
C THR A 464 -10.97 14.36 13.20
N LEU A 465 -11.56 13.17 13.02
CA LEU A 465 -11.93 12.66 11.71
C LEU A 465 -13.44 12.59 11.59
N THR A 466 -13.96 12.96 10.43
CA THR A 466 -15.38 12.80 10.09
C THR A 466 -15.54 11.63 9.14
N ILE A 467 -16.53 10.77 9.37
CA ILE A 467 -16.87 9.68 8.45
C ILE A 467 -17.49 10.29 7.19
N ASP A 468 -16.76 10.19 6.08
CA ASP A 468 -17.20 10.65 4.74
C ASP A 468 -17.92 9.54 3.98
N GLN A 469 -17.42 8.30 4.07
CA GLN A 469 -17.98 7.14 3.40
C GLN A 469 -18.02 5.95 4.34
N SER A 470 -19.01 5.06 4.13
CA SER A 470 -19.16 3.86 4.95
C SER A 470 -19.78 2.73 4.13
N TYR A 471 -19.22 1.55 4.30
CA TYR A 471 -19.70 0.29 3.73
C TYR A 471 -19.86 -0.75 4.84
N SER A 472 -20.90 -1.56 4.75
CA SER A 472 -21.03 -2.79 5.51
C SER A 472 -21.82 -3.79 4.68
N ARG A 473 -21.39 -5.05 4.74
CA ARG A 473 -22.14 -6.17 4.13
C ARG A 473 -23.51 -6.31 4.76
N GLU A 474 -23.61 -6.06 6.08
CA GLU A 474 -24.85 -5.95 6.81
C GLU A 474 -25.24 -4.46 6.95
N PRO A 475 -26.39 -4.03 6.39
CA PRO A 475 -26.79 -2.61 6.38
C PRO A 475 -26.83 -1.93 7.75
N ALA A 476 -27.21 -2.68 8.79
CA ALA A 476 -27.24 -2.17 10.18
C ALA A 476 -25.84 -1.81 10.70
N GLY A 477 -24.79 -2.28 10.05
CA GLY A 477 -23.39 -2.13 10.42
C GLY A 477 -22.67 -0.91 9.90
N ARG A 478 -23.32 -0.08 9.14
CA ARG A 478 -22.66 1.09 8.56
C ARG A 478 -22.31 2.12 9.62
N ALA A 479 -21.09 2.64 9.57
CA ALA A 479 -20.74 3.81 10.37
C ALA A 479 -21.58 5.01 9.92
N PRO A 480 -22.15 5.79 10.87
CA PRO A 480 -22.96 6.97 10.53
C PRO A 480 -22.14 8.02 9.80
N LEU A 481 -22.61 8.45 8.64
CA LEU A 481 -21.97 9.51 7.87
C LEU A 481 -22.03 10.85 8.63
N GLY A 482 -20.98 11.64 8.53
CA GLY A 482 -20.85 12.92 9.21
C GLY A 482 -20.49 12.82 10.70
N GLN A 483 -20.45 11.62 11.28
CA GLN A 483 -20.02 11.45 12.67
C GLN A 483 -18.54 11.76 12.84
N ARG A 484 -18.23 12.52 13.91
CA ARG A 484 -16.87 12.91 14.25
C ARG A 484 -16.29 12.05 15.35
N TYR A 485 -15.02 11.68 15.20
CA TYR A 485 -14.25 10.92 16.17
C TYR A 485 -12.95 11.65 16.48
N ALA A 486 -12.55 11.67 17.76
CA ALA A 486 -11.18 12.01 18.09
C ALA A 486 -10.22 10.97 17.45
N SER A 487 -9.02 11.38 17.07
CA SER A 487 -8.06 10.48 16.41
C SER A 487 -7.79 9.20 17.22
N GLY A 488 -7.69 9.32 18.54
CA GLY A 488 -7.47 8.17 19.44
C GLY A 488 -8.61 7.15 19.48
N ASP A 489 -9.83 7.57 19.14
CA ASP A 489 -11.04 6.74 19.13
C ASP A 489 -11.42 6.29 17.71
N PHE A 490 -10.65 6.69 16.69
CA PHE A 490 -10.80 6.23 15.32
C PHE A 490 -9.81 5.08 15.04
N PRO A 491 -10.22 4.02 14.32
CA PRO A 491 -11.54 3.74 13.72
C PRO A 491 -12.60 3.33 14.76
N PRO A 492 -13.91 3.40 14.43
CA PRO A 492 -14.97 3.04 15.36
C PRO A 492 -15.13 1.52 15.56
N LEU A 493 -14.13 0.85 16.11
CA LEU A 493 -14.06 -0.61 16.28
C LEU A 493 -15.23 -1.20 17.08
N ARG A 494 -15.78 -0.44 18.03
CA ARG A 494 -16.93 -0.89 18.83
C ARG A 494 -18.18 -1.15 18.00
N GLN A 495 -18.38 -0.39 16.92
CA GLN A 495 -19.50 -0.60 16.00
C GLN A 495 -19.27 -1.82 15.12
N LEU A 496 -18.00 -2.11 14.79
CA LEU A 496 -17.58 -3.32 14.08
C LEU A 496 -17.88 -4.60 14.87
N GLN A 497 -17.60 -4.59 16.17
CA GLN A 497 -17.69 -5.77 17.04
C GLN A 497 -19.13 -6.18 17.40
N GLN A 498 -20.07 -5.24 17.37
CA GLN A 498 -21.48 -5.52 17.70
C GLN A 498 -22.22 -6.28 16.59
N GLN A 499 -21.59 -6.52 15.46
CA GLN A 499 -22.26 -6.93 14.23
C GLN A 499 -21.82 -8.27 13.63
N SER A 500 -20.84 -8.93 14.23
CA SER A 500 -20.48 -10.31 13.85
C SER A 500 -20.92 -11.27 14.97
N PRO A 501 -22.17 -11.75 14.94
CA PRO A 501 -22.63 -12.73 15.92
C PRO A 501 -22.02 -14.08 15.54
N GLY A 502 -20.90 -14.45 16.14
CA GLY A 502 -20.31 -15.79 16.00
C GLY A 502 -18.78 -15.83 16.12
N ASP A 503 -18.07 -14.90 15.57
CA ASP A 503 -16.61 -14.81 15.72
C ASP A 503 -16.24 -13.38 16.15
N ASN A 504 -16.02 -13.22 17.46
CA ASN A 504 -15.78 -11.91 18.09
C ASN A 504 -14.40 -11.31 17.75
N THR A 505 -13.65 -11.92 16.83
CA THR A 505 -12.29 -11.52 16.46
C THR A 505 -12.26 -10.92 15.06
N SER A 506 -11.96 -9.64 14.96
CA SER A 506 -11.83 -8.94 13.70
C SER A 506 -10.39 -8.52 13.43
N THR A 507 -9.97 -8.62 12.17
CA THR A 507 -8.74 -7.98 11.69
C THR A 507 -9.12 -6.74 10.91
N SER A 508 -8.60 -5.59 11.34
CA SER A 508 -8.85 -4.31 10.69
C SER A 508 -7.54 -3.75 10.13
N LEU A 509 -7.59 -3.19 8.92
CA LEU A 509 -6.48 -2.52 8.27
C LEU A 509 -6.80 -1.03 8.15
N VAL A 510 -5.91 -0.19 8.64
CA VAL A 510 -6.02 1.28 8.63
C VAL A 510 -4.94 1.82 7.70
N LEU A 511 -5.36 2.34 6.56
CA LEU A 511 -4.49 2.84 5.50
C LEU A 511 -4.60 4.36 5.39
N PRO A 512 -3.48 5.11 5.42
CA PRO A 512 -3.51 6.54 5.24
C PRO A 512 -3.93 6.89 3.81
N LEU A 513 -4.77 7.91 3.69
CA LEU A 513 -5.14 8.53 2.42
C LEU A 513 -4.27 9.78 2.25
N ARG A 514 -3.16 9.64 1.53
CA ARG A 514 -2.17 10.72 1.35
C ARG A 514 -1.81 10.89 -0.12
N THR A 515 -1.60 12.14 -0.49
CA THR A 515 -0.93 12.53 -1.71
C THR A 515 0.35 13.30 -1.37
N ALA A 516 1.13 13.70 -2.35
CA ALA A 516 2.34 14.51 -2.11
C ALA A 516 2.01 15.85 -1.43
N ASN A 517 0.79 16.36 -1.62
CA ASN A 517 0.38 17.69 -1.21
C ASN A 517 -0.46 17.70 0.08
N ARG A 518 -1.11 16.59 0.43
CA ARG A 518 -2.08 16.55 1.53
C ARG A 518 -2.25 15.19 2.16
N ASP A 519 -2.43 15.18 3.49
CA ASP A 519 -2.96 14.06 4.26
C ASP A 519 -4.49 14.25 4.40
N TRP A 520 -5.25 13.36 3.75
CA TRP A 520 -6.71 13.41 3.70
C TRP A 520 -7.36 12.75 4.91
N GLY A 521 -6.72 11.70 5.45
CA GLY A 521 -7.25 10.87 6.52
C GLY A 521 -6.95 9.40 6.33
N PHE A 522 -7.93 8.53 6.56
CA PHE A 522 -7.73 7.08 6.55
C PHE A 522 -8.86 6.31 5.87
N LEU A 523 -8.47 5.28 5.12
CA LEU A 523 -9.34 4.19 4.71
C LEU A 523 -9.21 3.07 5.74
N VAL A 524 -10.31 2.62 6.29
CA VAL A 524 -10.36 1.47 7.20
C VAL A 524 -11.13 0.35 6.53
N LEU A 525 -10.55 -0.85 6.57
CA LEU A 525 -11.11 -2.06 6.00
C LEU A 525 -11.08 -3.16 7.06
N ALA A 526 -12.16 -3.90 7.22
CA ALA A 526 -12.24 -5.04 8.13
C ALA A 526 -12.94 -6.23 7.45
N GLY A 527 -12.45 -7.43 7.77
CA GLY A 527 -12.94 -8.67 7.19
C GLY A 527 -11.87 -9.75 7.19
N THR A 528 -12.02 -10.75 6.34
CA THR A 528 -11.01 -11.80 6.15
C THR A 528 -9.90 -11.27 5.23
N LEU A 529 -8.95 -10.52 5.81
CA LEU A 529 -7.87 -9.88 5.06
C LEU A 529 -6.89 -10.89 4.45
N VAL A 530 -6.65 -12.01 5.16
CA VAL A 530 -5.81 -13.12 4.68
C VAL A 530 -6.62 -14.41 4.83
N PRO A 531 -7.16 -14.98 3.74
CA PRO A 531 -7.88 -16.24 3.78
C PRO A 531 -6.98 -17.38 4.27
N LEU A 532 -7.52 -18.26 5.11
CA LEU A 532 -6.79 -19.41 5.69
C LEU A 532 -6.24 -20.35 4.61
N GLU A 533 -6.95 -20.46 3.50
CA GLU A 533 -6.67 -21.35 2.37
C GLU A 533 -5.56 -20.83 1.44
N LEU A 534 -5.17 -19.56 1.59
CA LEU A 534 -4.28 -18.86 0.65
C LEU A 534 -3.10 -18.18 1.36
N ARG A 535 -2.51 -18.87 2.32
CA ARG A 535 -1.40 -18.46 3.19
C ARG A 535 -0.16 -17.91 2.48
N LEU A 536 -0.03 -18.19 1.19
CA LEU A 536 1.10 -17.79 0.35
C LEU A 536 0.71 -16.71 -0.67
N SER A 537 -0.44 -16.05 -0.51
CA SER A 537 -0.79 -14.92 -1.37
C SER A 537 0.05 -13.71 -0.96
N GLU A 538 1.14 -13.51 -1.68
CA GLU A 538 1.99 -12.32 -1.57
C GLU A 538 1.22 -11.01 -1.76
N ASN A 539 -0.01 -11.08 -2.29
CA ASN A 539 -0.76 -9.93 -2.80
C ASN A 539 -2.05 -9.63 -2.03
N ALA A 540 -2.32 -10.27 -0.90
CA ALA A 540 -3.60 -10.10 -0.20
C ALA A 540 -3.82 -8.64 0.27
N THR A 541 -2.79 -8.00 0.81
CA THR A 541 -2.85 -6.60 1.28
C THR A 541 -2.40 -5.58 0.22
N ASP A 542 -1.65 -6.00 -0.79
CA ASP A 542 -1.09 -5.13 -1.84
C ASP A 542 -2.19 -4.38 -2.60
N SER A 543 -3.26 -5.11 -2.97
CA SER A 543 -4.44 -4.54 -3.62
C SER A 543 -5.13 -3.48 -2.76
N LEU A 544 -5.19 -3.71 -1.43
CA LEU A 544 -5.84 -2.79 -0.50
C LEU A 544 -5.06 -1.48 -0.38
N VAL A 545 -3.73 -1.54 -0.33
CA VAL A 545 -2.85 -0.35 -0.33
C VAL A 545 -2.99 0.42 -1.65
N MET A 546 -3.08 -0.29 -2.77
CA MET A 546 -3.28 0.34 -4.08
C MET A 546 -4.64 1.05 -4.16
N TRP A 547 -5.72 0.45 -3.61
CA TRP A 547 -7.03 1.10 -3.55
C TRP A 547 -7.01 2.38 -2.71
N ALA A 548 -6.30 2.38 -1.57
CA ALA A 548 -6.11 3.59 -0.77
C ALA A 548 -5.38 4.69 -1.56
N THR A 549 -4.38 4.34 -2.36
CA THR A 549 -3.66 5.27 -3.24
C THR A 549 -4.57 5.87 -4.31
N HIS A 550 -5.38 5.03 -4.99
CA HIS A 550 -6.33 5.51 -5.99
C HIS A 550 -7.41 6.40 -5.37
N LEU A 551 -7.92 6.04 -4.20
CA LEU A 551 -8.89 6.85 -3.47
C LEU A 551 -8.30 8.22 -3.08
N SER A 552 -7.04 8.25 -2.63
CA SER A 552 -6.32 9.49 -2.32
C SER A 552 -6.21 10.40 -3.55
N THR A 553 -5.85 9.83 -4.70
CA THR A 553 -5.75 10.55 -5.99
C THR A 553 -7.13 11.08 -6.43
N MET A 554 -8.19 10.28 -6.26
CA MET A 554 -9.56 10.70 -6.55
C MET A 554 -9.99 11.89 -5.66
N LEU A 555 -9.68 11.85 -4.36
CA LEU A 555 -10.00 12.94 -3.43
C LEU A 555 -9.28 14.25 -3.82
N GLU A 556 -7.99 14.19 -4.14
CA GLU A 556 -7.22 15.35 -4.59
C GLU A 556 -7.77 15.93 -5.89
N ARG A 557 -8.07 15.09 -6.86
CA ARG A 557 -8.64 15.52 -8.13
C ARG A 557 -10.01 16.18 -7.95
N ARG A 558 -10.88 15.62 -7.09
CA ARG A 558 -12.19 16.19 -6.76
C ARG A 558 -12.06 17.59 -6.15
N GLU A 559 -11.12 17.80 -5.23
CA GLU A 559 -10.87 19.12 -4.63
C GLU A 559 -10.34 20.11 -5.66
N LEU A 560 -9.39 19.70 -6.49
CA LEU A 560 -8.84 20.55 -7.56
C LEU A 560 -9.94 21.00 -8.53
N LEU A 561 -10.81 20.09 -8.96
CA LEU A 561 -11.93 20.42 -9.84
C LEU A 561 -12.96 21.32 -9.17
N ALA A 562 -13.25 21.12 -7.89
CA ALA A 562 -14.14 21.98 -7.12
C ALA A 562 -13.54 23.40 -7.00
N SER A 563 -12.25 23.52 -6.69
CA SER A 563 -11.52 24.79 -6.62
C SER A 563 -11.50 25.51 -7.98
N LEU A 564 -11.26 24.77 -9.06
CA LEU A 564 -11.26 25.31 -10.43
C LEU A 564 -12.65 25.84 -10.82
N ARG A 565 -13.72 25.08 -10.53
CA ARG A 565 -15.10 25.52 -10.76
C ARG A 565 -15.42 26.80 -10.00
N GLN A 566 -15.06 26.85 -8.73
CA GLN A 566 -15.27 28.04 -7.89
C GLN A 566 -14.51 29.26 -8.43
N SER A 567 -13.26 29.06 -8.86
CA SER A 567 -12.46 30.13 -9.48
C SER A 567 -13.09 30.63 -10.78
N TYR A 568 -13.59 29.71 -11.61
CA TYR A 568 -14.26 30.05 -12.85
C TYR A 568 -15.58 30.80 -12.63
N GLU A 569 -16.37 30.40 -11.62
CA GLU A 569 -17.58 31.12 -11.24
C GLU A 569 -17.28 32.53 -10.72
N ASN A 570 -16.25 32.65 -9.87
CA ASN A 570 -15.80 33.96 -9.39
C ASN A 570 -15.34 34.87 -10.54
N GLU A 571 -14.60 34.32 -11.50
CA GLU A 571 -14.19 35.05 -12.70
C GLU A 571 -15.40 35.49 -13.52
N ARG A 572 -16.40 34.63 -13.74
CA ARG A 572 -17.65 35.00 -14.45
C ARG A 572 -18.38 36.14 -13.75
N VAL A 573 -18.49 36.07 -12.42
CA VAL A 573 -19.15 37.14 -11.64
C VAL A 573 -18.36 38.45 -11.78
N LEU A 574 -17.04 38.44 -11.70
CA LEU A 574 -16.21 39.61 -11.89
C LEU A 574 -16.38 40.21 -13.30
N VAL A 575 -16.36 39.37 -14.34
CA VAL A 575 -16.57 39.81 -15.73
C VAL A 575 -17.96 40.42 -15.93
N SER A 576 -18.99 39.82 -15.31
CA SER A 576 -20.37 40.35 -15.34
C SER A 576 -20.45 41.74 -14.64
N THR A 577 -19.85 41.86 -13.46
CA THR A 577 -19.82 43.12 -12.69
C THR A 577 -19.07 44.22 -13.46
N VAL A 578 -17.95 43.88 -14.11
CA VAL A 578 -17.21 44.85 -14.95
C VAL A 578 -18.02 45.25 -16.18
N ARG A 579 -18.84 44.36 -16.76
CA ARG A 579 -19.74 44.69 -17.86
C ARG A 579 -20.88 45.62 -17.43
N GLU A 580 -21.46 45.40 -16.24
CA GLU A 580 -22.53 46.24 -15.68
C GLU A 580 -22.06 47.66 -15.37
N LEU A 581 -20.80 47.86 -14.99
CA LEU A 581 -20.19 49.17 -14.69
C LEU A 581 -19.73 49.93 -15.96
N GLY A 582 -20.00 49.40 -17.15
CA GLY A 582 -19.30 49.76 -18.39
C GLY A 582 -19.62 51.12 -19.04
N ALA A 583 -20.72 51.79 -18.74
CA ALA A 583 -21.05 53.15 -19.25
C ALA A 583 -22.16 53.82 -18.40
N PRO A 584 -21.86 54.33 -17.19
CA PRO A 584 -22.88 54.97 -16.38
C PRO A 584 -23.33 56.29 -17.02
N ALA A 585 -24.64 56.56 -17.03
CA ALA A 585 -25.17 57.88 -17.35
C ALA A 585 -25.12 58.77 -16.10
N ILE A 586 -24.29 59.81 -16.12
CA ILE A 586 -23.99 60.65 -14.96
C ILE A 586 -24.62 62.03 -15.18
N PRO A 587 -25.64 62.46 -14.45
CA PRO A 587 -26.14 63.83 -14.53
C PRO A 587 -25.10 64.80 -13.92
N LEU A 588 -24.61 65.77 -14.74
CA LEU A 588 -23.63 66.74 -14.31
C LEU A 588 -24.25 68.09 -13.91
N LEU A 589 -25.26 68.50 -14.64
CA LEU A 589 -26.01 69.75 -14.46
C LEU A 589 -27.43 69.45 -14.87
N ASP A 590 -28.38 70.32 -14.44
CA ASP A 590 -29.77 70.20 -14.89
C ASP A 590 -29.83 70.15 -16.43
N GLY A 591 -30.38 69.07 -16.95
CA GLY A 591 -30.46 68.77 -18.39
C GLY A 591 -29.16 68.42 -19.08
N VAL A 592 -28.04 68.20 -18.38
CA VAL A 592 -26.74 67.78 -18.96
C VAL A 592 -26.33 66.41 -18.41
N LEU A 593 -26.24 65.46 -19.30
CA LEU A 593 -25.85 64.07 -19.00
C LEU A 593 -24.45 63.76 -19.56
N LEU A 594 -23.59 63.17 -18.72
CA LEU A 594 -22.28 62.64 -19.14
C LEU A 594 -22.36 61.10 -19.21
N ILE A 595 -21.84 60.59 -20.31
CA ILE A 595 -21.65 59.15 -20.51
C ILE A 595 -20.16 58.90 -20.81
N PRO A 596 -19.36 58.53 -19.81
CA PRO A 596 -17.94 58.25 -20.04
C PRO A 596 -17.80 56.85 -20.67
N LEU A 597 -17.05 56.77 -21.77
CA LEU A 597 -16.72 55.55 -22.45
C LEU A 597 -15.27 55.18 -22.15
N VAL A 598 -15.06 54.02 -21.50
CA VAL A 598 -13.73 53.61 -21.03
C VAL A 598 -13.36 52.25 -21.64
N GLY A 599 -12.13 52.11 -22.16
CA GLY A 599 -11.58 50.89 -22.73
C GLY A 599 -12.03 50.60 -24.16
N ALA A 600 -11.71 49.41 -24.67
CA ALA A 600 -12.10 49.00 -26.03
C ALA A 600 -13.63 48.83 -26.12
N ILE A 601 -14.20 49.36 -27.18
CA ILE A 601 -15.63 49.25 -27.49
C ILE A 601 -15.81 48.24 -28.61
N ASP A 602 -16.47 47.12 -28.35
CA ASP A 602 -16.91 46.17 -29.36
C ASP A 602 -18.36 46.48 -29.78
N THR A 603 -18.85 45.75 -30.78
CA THR A 603 -20.18 45.94 -31.36
C THR A 603 -21.30 45.81 -30.30
N ALA A 604 -21.18 44.84 -29.39
CA ALA A 604 -22.17 44.61 -28.32
C ALA A 604 -22.22 45.77 -27.33
N ARG A 605 -21.06 46.27 -26.93
CA ARG A 605 -20.90 47.37 -26.03
C ARG A 605 -21.35 48.69 -26.69
N ALA A 606 -21.11 48.88 -27.99
CA ALA A 606 -21.59 49.99 -28.73
C ALA A 606 -23.12 50.07 -28.78
N GLN A 607 -23.79 48.90 -28.93
CA GLN A 607 -25.26 48.80 -28.85
C GLN A 607 -25.77 49.14 -27.46
N GLN A 608 -25.08 48.70 -26.40
CA GLN A 608 -25.42 49.05 -25.02
C GLN A 608 -25.32 50.54 -24.76
N VAL A 609 -24.33 51.23 -25.36
CA VAL A 609 -24.19 52.68 -25.26
C VAL A 609 -25.41 53.39 -25.86
N ILE A 610 -25.99 52.91 -26.97
CA ILE A 610 -27.23 53.45 -27.52
C ILE A 610 -28.34 53.38 -26.50
N SER A 611 -28.56 52.22 -25.88
CA SER A 611 -29.61 52.06 -24.86
C SER A 611 -29.42 52.98 -23.67
N VAL A 612 -28.16 53.06 -23.15
CA VAL A 612 -27.80 53.93 -22.02
C VAL A 612 -28.04 55.42 -22.36
N VAL A 613 -27.69 55.84 -23.59
CA VAL A 613 -27.94 57.22 -24.05
C VAL A 613 -29.41 57.53 -24.09
N LEU A 614 -30.23 56.66 -24.70
CA LEU A 614 -31.68 56.89 -24.86
C LEU A 614 -32.44 56.81 -23.52
N GLU A 615 -32.08 55.83 -22.69
CA GLU A 615 -32.67 55.73 -21.34
C GLU A 615 -32.25 56.89 -20.47
N GLY A 616 -30.98 57.28 -20.50
CA GLY A 616 -30.47 58.44 -19.73
C GLY A 616 -31.11 59.74 -20.16
N VAL A 617 -31.31 59.98 -21.45
CA VAL A 617 -32.06 61.15 -21.98
C VAL A 617 -33.47 61.15 -21.46
N SER A 618 -34.15 60.02 -21.52
CA SER A 618 -35.55 59.91 -21.09
C SER A 618 -35.71 60.10 -19.59
N GLN A 619 -34.87 59.44 -18.79
CA GLN A 619 -34.95 59.46 -17.33
C GLN A 619 -34.57 60.83 -16.72
N HIS A 620 -33.55 61.48 -17.28
CA HIS A 620 -33.02 62.72 -16.75
C HIS A 620 -33.51 63.98 -17.49
N HIS A 621 -34.42 63.80 -18.48
CA HIS A 621 -34.91 64.90 -19.31
C HIS A 621 -33.74 65.73 -19.88
N ALA A 622 -32.66 65.08 -20.28
CA ALA A 622 -31.44 65.74 -20.69
C ALA A 622 -31.60 66.43 -22.02
N ASP A 623 -31.33 67.74 -22.09
CA ASP A 623 -31.29 68.55 -23.30
C ASP A 623 -29.93 68.44 -23.99
N THR A 624 -28.89 67.99 -23.25
CA THR A 624 -27.53 67.83 -23.77
C THR A 624 -26.88 66.56 -23.21
N VAL A 625 -26.31 65.74 -24.09
CA VAL A 625 -25.55 64.51 -23.76
C VAL A 625 -24.10 64.69 -24.12
N LEU A 626 -23.18 64.53 -23.20
CA LEU A 626 -21.74 64.52 -23.39
C LEU A 626 -21.28 63.09 -23.48
N LEU A 627 -20.83 62.64 -24.62
CA LEU A 627 -20.20 61.31 -24.80
C LEU A 627 -18.68 61.49 -24.73
N ASP A 628 -18.06 61.05 -23.64
CA ASP A 628 -16.64 61.17 -23.41
C ASP A 628 -15.86 59.96 -23.93
N LEU A 629 -15.12 60.17 -25.03
CA LEU A 629 -14.29 59.18 -25.71
C LEU A 629 -12.81 59.24 -25.31
N THR A 630 -12.45 60.09 -24.31
CA THR A 630 -11.06 60.34 -23.93
C THR A 630 -10.30 59.04 -23.57
N ALA A 631 -10.98 58.09 -22.94
CA ALA A 631 -10.40 56.83 -22.50
C ALA A 631 -10.62 55.64 -23.48
N VAL A 632 -11.10 55.91 -24.68
CA VAL A 632 -11.29 54.90 -25.74
C VAL A 632 -10.04 54.83 -26.60
N PRO A 633 -9.31 53.68 -26.64
CA PRO A 633 -8.03 53.60 -27.34
C PRO A 633 -8.16 53.51 -28.86
N ILE A 634 -9.13 52.74 -29.35
CA ILE A 634 -9.37 52.46 -30.78
C ILE A 634 -10.85 52.35 -31.03
N VAL A 635 -11.34 52.86 -32.14
CA VAL A 635 -12.72 52.72 -32.61
C VAL A 635 -12.68 52.19 -34.04
N ASP A 636 -13.26 51.00 -34.28
CA ASP A 636 -13.44 50.48 -35.62
C ASP A 636 -14.62 51.15 -36.34
N THR A 637 -14.77 50.83 -37.64
CA THR A 637 -15.81 51.35 -38.49
C THR A 637 -17.22 51.13 -37.96
N GLN A 638 -17.47 49.97 -37.39
CA GLN A 638 -18.80 49.56 -36.93
C GLN A 638 -19.15 50.24 -35.63
N VAL A 639 -18.20 50.35 -34.72
CA VAL A 639 -18.34 51.12 -33.46
C VAL A 639 -18.55 52.59 -33.72
N ALA A 640 -17.80 53.21 -34.67
CA ALA A 640 -18.00 54.59 -35.05
C ALA A 640 -19.42 54.86 -35.57
N ASN A 641 -19.93 53.99 -36.45
CA ASN A 641 -21.31 54.07 -36.96
C ASN A 641 -22.35 53.93 -35.82
N THR A 642 -22.13 53.03 -34.86
CA THR A 642 -23.05 52.81 -33.75
C THR A 642 -23.07 54.02 -32.81
N LEU A 643 -21.92 54.60 -32.52
CA LEU A 643 -21.86 55.85 -31.71
C LEU A 643 -22.58 57.04 -32.38
N ILE A 644 -22.50 57.12 -33.70
CA ILE A 644 -23.20 58.14 -34.46
C ILE A 644 -24.70 57.88 -34.48
N GLN A 645 -25.13 56.63 -34.63
CA GLN A 645 -26.53 56.25 -34.46
C GLN A 645 -27.07 56.59 -33.08
N ALA A 646 -26.27 56.38 -32.04
CA ALA A 646 -26.63 56.80 -30.68
C ALA A 646 -26.85 58.34 -30.60
N ALA A 647 -25.94 59.10 -31.20
CA ALA A 647 -26.04 60.55 -31.22
C ALA A 647 -27.25 61.05 -32.04
N GLN A 648 -27.52 60.43 -33.18
CA GLN A 648 -28.70 60.76 -34.00
C GLN A 648 -30.02 60.42 -33.27
N ALA A 649 -30.07 59.24 -32.64
CA ALA A 649 -31.23 58.82 -31.86
C ALA A 649 -31.51 59.80 -30.68
N ALA A 650 -30.50 60.19 -29.95
CA ALA A 650 -30.64 61.19 -28.90
C ALA A 650 -31.11 62.57 -29.46
N THR A 651 -30.64 62.93 -30.67
CA THR A 651 -31.09 64.18 -31.32
C THR A 651 -32.58 64.13 -31.70
N LEU A 652 -33.07 62.95 -32.10
CA LEU A 652 -34.53 62.74 -32.39
C LEU A 652 -35.38 62.87 -31.13
N LEU A 653 -34.80 62.56 -29.98
CA LEU A 653 -35.44 62.80 -28.66
C LEU A 653 -35.38 64.24 -28.18
N GLY A 654 -34.78 65.14 -28.98
CA GLY A 654 -34.65 66.54 -28.64
C GLY A 654 -33.38 66.96 -27.92
N SER A 655 -32.45 66.02 -27.70
CA SER A 655 -31.22 66.27 -26.97
C SER A 655 -30.08 66.60 -27.95
N ARG A 656 -29.23 67.54 -27.56
CA ARG A 656 -28.00 67.86 -28.27
C ARG A 656 -26.87 66.91 -27.85
N VAL A 657 -26.20 66.25 -28.77
CA VAL A 657 -25.07 65.38 -28.46
C VAL A 657 -23.75 66.11 -28.72
N VAL A 658 -22.83 66.04 -27.76
CA VAL A 658 -21.48 66.56 -27.85
C VAL A 658 -20.50 65.44 -27.63
N LEU A 659 -19.66 65.15 -28.63
CA LEU A 659 -18.56 64.17 -28.50
C LEU A 659 -17.35 64.88 -27.92
N VAL A 660 -16.77 64.30 -26.88
CA VAL A 660 -15.64 64.86 -26.15
C VAL A 660 -14.43 63.92 -26.26
N GLY A 661 -13.25 64.48 -26.40
CA GLY A 661 -12.01 63.73 -26.32
C GLY A 661 -11.70 62.86 -27.55
N ILE A 662 -12.17 63.26 -28.71
CA ILE A 662 -11.86 62.55 -29.98
C ILE A 662 -10.36 62.61 -30.26
N ARG A 663 -9.70 61.46 -30.30
CA ARG A 663 -8.30 61.33 -30.66
C ARG A 663 -8.08 61.35 -32.16
N PRO A 664 -6.85 61.69 -32.66
CA PRO A 664 -6.54 61.77 -34.11
C PRO A 664 -6.89 60.46 -34.86
N GLU A 665 -6.68 59.31 -34.24
CA GLU A 665 -6.96 57.99 -34.85
C GLU A 665 -8.45 57.79 -35.07
N ILE A 666 -9.26 58.20 -34.10
CA ILE A 666 -10.73 58.14 -34.16
C ILE A 666 -11.25 59.15 -35.21
N ALA A 667 -10.69 60.33 -35.26
CA ALA A 667 -11.04 61.37 -36.25
C ALA A 667 -10.72 60.88 -37.67
N GLN A 668 -9.56 60.25 -37.91
CA GLN A 668 -9.22 59.66 -39.21
C GLN A 668 -10.22 58.58 -39.61
N SER A 669 -10.57 57.67 -38.68
CA SER A 669 -11.56 56.60 -38.94
C SER A 669 -12.93 57.19 -39.33
N ILE A 670 -13.42 58.22 -38.66
CA ILE A 670 -14.69 58.87 -38.93
C ILE A 670 -14.67 59.55 -40.30
N VAL A 671 -13.59 60.28 -40.64
CA VAL A 671 -13.42 60.99 -41.93
C VAL A 671 -13.28 59.99 -43.09
N SER A 672 -12.52 58.89 -42.92
CA SER A 672 -12.34 57.87 -43.96
C SER A 672 -13.65 57.15 -44.32
N LEU A 673 -14.58 57.09 -43.39
CA LEU A 673 -15.90 56.49 -43.53
C LEU A 673 -16.93 57.42 -44.24
N GLY A 674 -16.58 58.66 -44.52
CA GLY A 674 -17.48 59.63 -45.17
C GLY A 674 -18.67 60.01 -44.31
N ILE A 675 -18.56 59.91 -42.98
CA ILE A 675 -19.66 60.16 -42.06
C ILE A 675 -19.89 61.64 -41.89
N ASP A 676 -21.14 62.10 -42.06
CA ASP A 676 -21.52 63.52 -41.90
C ASP A 676 -21.71 63.86 -40.41
N LEU A 677 -20.77 64.60 -39.84
CA LEU A 677 -20.82 65.07 -38.44
C LEU A 677 -21.45 66.46 -38.31
N ARG A 678 -22.09 67.03 -39.36
CA ARG A 678 -22.61 68.42 -39.31
C ARG A 678 -23.67 68.64 -38.23
N GLN A 679 -24.30 67.61 -37.74
CA GLN A 679 -25.30 67.67 -36.67
C GLN A 679 -24.78 67.34 -35.29
N ILE A 680 -23.50 66.94 -35.15
CA ILE A 680 -22.86 66.51 -33.88
C ILE A 680 -21.80 67.50 -33.50
N PHE A 681 -21.92 68.04 -32.31
CA PHE A 681 -20.91 68.96 -31.81
C PHE A 681 -19.72 68.21 -31.23
N THR A 682 -18.50 68.69 -31.47
CA THR A 682 -17.28 68.09 -30.92
C THR A 682 -16.52 69.09 -30.05
N ARG A 683 -15.92 68.59 -28.95
CA ARG A 683 -15.05 69.39 -28.07
C ARG A 683 -13.80 68.58 -27.71
N PRO A 684 -12.61 69.24 -27.59
CA PRO A 684 -11.37 68.55 -27.35
C PRO A 684 -11.30 67.90 -25.95
N THR A 685 -11.92 68.49 -24.95
CA THR A 685 -11.92 67.97 -23.58
C THR A 685 -13.26 68.19 -22.88
N LEU A 686 -13.57 67.43 -21.85
CA LEU A 686 -14.77 67.57 -21.04
C LEU A 686 -14.87 68.96 -20.39
N ALA A 687 -13.73 69.51 -19.93
CA ALA A 687 -13.66 70.83 -19.31
C ALA A 687 -14.08 71.93 -20.31
N VAL A 688 -13.66 71.87 -21.56
CA VAL A 688 -14.02 72.82 -22.64
C VAL A 688 -15.49 72.68 -23.02
N ALA A 689 -16.02 71.43 -23.05
CA ALA A 689 -17.43 71.18 -23.33
C ALA A 689 -18.33 71.79 -22.23
N LEU A 690 -18.00 71.55 -20.98
CA LEU A 690 -18.74 72.09 -19.83
C LEU A 690 -18.72 73.64 -19.78
N LYS A 691 -17.51 74.23 -20.00
CA LYS A 691 -17.38 75.72 -20.04
C LYS A 691 -18.23 76.33 -21.13
N SER A 692 -18.23 75.76 -22.32
CA SER A 692 -19.07 76.23 -23.44
C SER A 692 -20.56 76.12 -23.15
N LEU A 693 -20.99 75.03 -22.47
CA LEU A 693 -22.41 74.85 -22.09
C LEU A 693 -22.88 75.86 -20.98
N ILE A 694 -22.01 76.10 -20.02
CA ILE A 694 -22.32 77.12 -18.93
C ILE A 694 -22.42 78.53 -19.52
N GLU A 695 -21.52 78.90 -20.42
CA GLU A 695 -21.53 80.18 -21.10
C GLU A 695 -22.77 80.40 -21.97
N LEU A 696 -23.16 79.32 -22.74
CA LEU A 696 -24.40 79.38 -23.55
C LEU A 696 -25.66 79.55 -22.67
N ARG A 697 -25.77 78.83 -21.60
CA ARG A 697 -26.92 78.96 -20.68
C ARG A 697 -26.96 80.28 -19.97
N ALA A 698 -25.80 80.83 -19.62
CA ALA A 698 -25.72 82.18 -19.05
C ALA A 698 -26.10 83.24 -20.06
N ALA A 699 -25.91 83.01 -21.36
CA ALA A 699 -26.37 83.91 -22.40
C ALA A 699 -27.88 83.81 -22.65
N ASP A 700 -28.47 82.62 -22.62
CA ASP A 700 -29.91 82.40 -22.78
C ASP A 700 -30.71 82.88 -21.54
N ALA A 701 -30.16 82.76 -20.35
CA ALA A 701 -30.77 83.32 -19.12
C ALA A 701 -30.77 84.86 -19.08
N ARG A 702 -30.02 85.54 -19.97
CA ARG A 702 -29.97 87.00 -20.09
C ARG A 702 -30.84 87.53 -21.23
N ARG A 703 -31.44 86.67 -22.01
CA ARG A 703 -32.47 87.01 -23.02
C ARG A 703 -33.87 86.72 -22.45
#